data_c9f70c5f4a4da926ad93e44fbaea959b
#
_entry.id   c9f70c5f4a4da926ad93e44fbaea959b
#
_cell.length_a   1.000
_cell.length_b   1.000
_cell.length_c   1.000
_cell.angle_alpha   90.00
_cell.angle_beta   90.00
_cell.angle_gamma   90.00
#
_symmetry.space_group_name_H-M   'P 1'
#
loop_
_entity.id
_entity.type
_entity.pdbx_description
1 polymer ?
#
loop_
_entity_poly.entity_id
_entity_poly.type
_entity_poly.pdbx_seq_one_letter_code
_entity_poly.pdbx_strand_id
1 'polypeptide(L)'
;MSLKVLPSRNRFDRLTAGQDRILLTLLLLSSLILAGLLRLAASRSKDSNQLLTEADRLAWLSNWQRAGELYARAEELAIQKGDKRDQLYAACGRLRSSIGLESVPQTSAELTQILQDPIAASDSRLRIRCLATKGDIEREDHPDSAYRAWQEVLNLAQGLDDKSWQARARAELAIIEFMDGKTAKASDLLASALTSALARADLPSLVVYGSQVGNGLVEMGRAGEALDYCNAALHIAAMVKDIGFPYPAYVCKARALAFLGRPDEGRELLVQTLNQTRQLHAPLEESQVLIALGQVAAAAGDRRAATQYFEEAGRLSRANGFIHSIAWSMYEAAKVYRDVGLYADAERCETQAMNAMRQVADEYHLPLHLAVLADLKAKEGDLTKAQELYDQAADATESLLANSPNEQIESSLIATMSDIYKGDFAVAARLGHTAEAFRIVETARGRSIADLLRRPRLQEGELSDAQKAAKADFNLLQRTLMKTSDRTERRELLDKLFLAEQLMGVRTQPANAMQDATLRAQPVDLAKLRTVLLPDEVVLEYVLADPTSFCLVIDRKREVIIALPAGGTEISETTARYLGQIEAAKHADQDARKLYDLLLGPVWQLPQTTRLTIIPDATLWSLPIETLRGPDGKYVLQSHTVSYAPSSTVLYYLRTLRPPVEPQMAFLGIGAVPYDLEPKDTSTDRGIMRAVSRGIYDISGAHLYRLPASRQEVIGAEQSLNHPNRSVLLLDANATESKFKSEPLANFKILHFAVHGVASPQFPDRAALILGRDPKSNDDGLLQLREITQLSLSADLVTLSACDTATGKLEGEEGIYGLAEAFLLAGAKSVVGALWNVDDSATEALMKDFYTHLAHGQDKASALRQAKLDYLQRLGDRPPVFWAPFTLVGDGSAPIIF
;
A
#
# COMPACT_ATOMS: atom_id res chain seq x y z
N MET A 1 26.39 -35.49 -59.67
CA MET A 1 26.95 -36.73 -60.24
C MET A 1 26.20 -37.89 -59.63
N SER A 2 25.31 -38.38 -60.39
CA SER A 2 25.24 -39.71 -61.01
C SER A 2 24.89 -40.80 -60.00
N LEU A 3 23.67 -41.28 -60.05
CA LEU A 3 23.07 -42.34 -60.82
C LEU A 3 23.61 -43.74 -60.40
N LYS A 4 22.84 -44.66 -60.01
CA LYS A 4 21.95 -45.66 -60.72
C LYS A 4 21.80 -46.84 -59.78
N VAL A 5 20.87 -47.71 -59.68
CA VAL A 5 19.80 -48.21 -60.50
C VAL A 5 19.24 -49.48 -59.73
N LEU A 6 17.96 -49.66 -59.83
CA LEU A 6 17.14 -50.84 -59.45
C LEU A 6 17.67 -52.09 -60.19
N PRO A 7 17.25 -53.32 -59.75
CA PRO A 7 15.93 -53.80 -60.04
C PRO A 7 15.30 -54.78 -59.02
N SER A 8 14.01 -54.76 -58.92
CA SER A 8 12.91 -55.67 -59.34
C SER A 8 12.71 -57.07 -58.73
N ARG A 9 11.45 -57.29 -58.28
CA ARG A 9 10.63 -58.51 -58.22
C ARG A 9 10.95 -59.53 -57.14
N ASN A 10 9.97 -59.83 -56.25
CA ASN A 10 8.88 -60.74 -56.66
C ASN A 10 7.77 -60.78 -55.57
N ARG A 11 6.53 -60.94 -56.08
CA ARG A 11 5.31 -61.35 -55.38
C ARG A 11 5.61 -62.51 -54.44
N PHE A 12 5.11 -62.41 -53.22
CA PHE A 12 4.29 -63.40 -52.52
C PHE A 12 3.85 -62.80 -51.18
N ASP A 13 2.60 -63.04 -50.83
CA ASP A 13 1.95 -62.85 -49.50
C ASP A 13 1.12 -61.62 -49.26
N ARG A 14 -0.03 -61.62 -49.90
CA ARG A 14 -1.21 -60.92 -49.43
C ARG A 14 -2.10 -61.92 -48.67
N LEU A 15 -1.66 -62.45 -47.51
CA LEU A 15 -2.57 -63.20 -46.61
C LEU A 15 -2.14 -63.33 -45.17
N THR A 16 -1.05 -62.63 -44.75
CA THR A 16 -0.62 -62.62 -43.32
C THR A 16 -0.71 -61.29 -42.63
N ALA A 17 -0.94 -60.12 -43.30
CA ALA A 17 -0.92 -58.79 -42.72
C ALA A 17 -2.09 -58.47 -41.74
N GLY A 18 -3.14 -59.30 -41.70
CA GLY A 18 -4.26 -59.13 -40.77
C GLY A 18 -4.04 -59.86 -39.43
N GLN A 19 -3.45 -61.01 -39.47
CA GLN A 19 -3.19 -61.78 -38.24
C GLN A 19 -2.03 -61.21 -37.43
N ASP A 20 -0.97 -60.75 -38.11
CA ASP A 20 0.18 -60.05 -37.41
C ASP A 20 -0.21 -58.73 -36.78
N ARG A 21 -1.14 -58.01 -37.42
CA ARG A 21 -1.67 -56.75 -36.78
C ARG A 21 -2.52 -57.04 -35.57
N ILE A 22 -3.34 -58.09 -35.61
CA ILE A 22 -4.17 -58.54 -34.47
C ILE A 22 -3.26 -59.08 -33.35
N LEU A 23 -2.22 -59.85 -33.69
CA LEU A 23 -1.24 -60.35 -32.72
C LEU A 23 -0.42 -59.21 -32.10
N LEU A 24 0.02 -58.20 -32.89
CA LEU A 24 0.72 -57.02 -32.42
C LEU A 24 -0.15 -56.12 -31.53
N THR A 25 -1.43 -55.99 -31.88
CA THR A 25 -2.40 -55.23 -31.07
C THR A 25 -2.72 -55.93 -29.75
N LEU A 26 -2.86 -57.27 -29.78
CA LEU A 26 -3.04 -58.07 -28.57
C LEU A 26 -1.81 -58.10 -27.68
N LEU A 27 -0.59 -58.11 -28.25
CA LEU A 27 0.67 -58.01 -27.51
C LEU A 27 0.86 -56.60 -26.93
N LEU A 28 0.48 -55.51 -27.63
CA LEU A 28 0.46 -54.15 -27.10
C LEU A 28 -0.59 -53.98 -26.02
N LEU A 29 -1.80 -54.53 -26.18
CA LEU A 29 -2.81 -54.51 -25.12
C LEU A 29 -2.39 -55.34 -23.91
N SER A 30 -1.84 -56.48 -24.10
CA SER A 30 -1.31 -57.34 -23.00
C SER A 30 -0.14 -56.69 -22.29
N SER A 31 0.78 -56.02 -23.02
CA SER A 31 1.86 -55.25 -22.42
C SER A 31 1.39 -54.01 -21.68
N LEU A 32 0.35 -53.30 -22.16
CA LEU A 32 -0.30 -52.22 -21.47
C LEU A 32 -1.06 -52.67 -20.21
N ILE A 33 -1.75 -53.81 -20.30
CA ILE A 33 -2.42 -54.45 -19.15
C ILE A 33 -1.37 -54.96 -18.16
N LEU A 34 -0.29 -55.57 -18.62
CA LEU A 34 0.81 -56.01 -17.76
C LEU A 34 1.57 -54.84 -17.14
N ALA A 35 1.82 -53.74 -17.89
CA ALA A 35 2.39 -52.52 -17.38
C ALA A 35 1.44 -51.82 -16.38
N GLY A 36 0.14 -51.87 -16.61
CA GLY A 36 -0.88 -51.41 -15.67
C GLY A 36 -0.93 -52.26 -14.39
N LEU A 37 -0.88 -53.59 -14.53
CA LEU A 37 -0.83 -54.55 -13.43
C LEU A 37 0.50 -54.46 -12.65
N LEU A 38 1.64 -54.26 -13.33
CA LEU A 38 2.93 -54.00 -12.71
C LEU A 38 2.99 -52.65 -11.99
N ARG A 39 2.37 -51.64 -12.52
CA ARG A 39 2.20 -50.35 -11.84
C ARG A 39 1.29 -50.48 -10.60
N LEU A 40 0.18 -51.21 -10.71
CA LEU A 40 -0.70 -51.56 -9.58
C LEU A 40 0.02 -52.44 -8.53
N ALA A 41 0.82 -53.43 -8.96
CA ALA A 41 1.60 -54.26 -8.05
C ALA A 41 2.76 -53.51 -7.41
N ALA A 42 3.47 -52.67 -8.15
CA ALA A 42 4.51 -51.79 -7.60
C ALA A 42 3.94 -50.73 -6.64
N SER A 43 2.72 -50.26 -6.87
CA SER A 43 2.01 -49.37 -5.96
C SER A 43 1.49 -50.09 -4.70
N ARG A 44 1.22 -51.40 -4.78
CA ARG A 44 0.82 -52.25 -3.62
C ARG A 44 2.00 -52.65 -2.73
N SER A 45 3.26 -52.45 -3.16
CA SER A 45 4.43 -52.84 -2.38
C SER A 45 5.01 -51.73 -1.47
N LYS A 46 4.49 -50.50 -1.52
CA LYS A 46 4.93 -49.44 -0.59
C LYS A 46 4.39 -49.73 0.82
N ASP A 47 5.26 -49.66 1.81
CA ASP A 47 4.88 -49.71 3.23
C ASP A 47 4.05 -48.49 3.62
N SER A 48 3.13 -48.59 4.61
CA SER A 48 2.29 -47.47 5.05
C SER A 48 3.13 -46.24 5.39
N ASN A 49 4.28 -46.43 6.02
CA ASN A 49 5.22 -45.38 6.37
C ASN A 49 5.82 -44.67 5.15
N GLN A 50 6.10 -45.38 4.03
CA GLN A 50 6.59 -44.74 2.80
C GLN A 50 5.48 -43.92 2.12
N LEU A 51 4.22 -44.35 2.18
CA LEU A 51 3.08 -43.62 1.65
C LEU A 51 2.83 -42.36 2.49
N LEU A 52 2.91 -42.43 3.83
CA LEU A 52 2.78 -41.28 4.73
C LEU A 52 3.88 -40.25 4.52
N THR A 53 5.15 -40.71 4.37
CA THR A 53 6.27 -39.81 4.12
C THR A 53 6.09 -39.02 2.82
N GLU A 54 5.66 -39.68 1.75
CA GLU A 54 5.41 -39.03 0.45
C GLU A 54 4.15 -38.13 0.51
N ALA A 55 3.10 -38.57 1.22
CA ALA A 55 1.89 -37.76 1.43
C ALA A 55 2.21 -36.46 2.21
N ASP A 56 3.03 -36.56 3.27
CA ASP A 56 3.48 -35.43 4.03
C ASP A 56 4.32 -34.44 3.21
N ARG A 57 5.21 -34.99 2.34
CA ARG A 57 5.98 -34.18 1.39
C ARG A 57 5.06 -33.39 0.47
N LEU A 58 4.07 -34.03 -0.13
CA LEU A 58 3.10 -33.39 -1.03
C LEU A 58 2.20 -32.40 -0.28
N ALA A 59 1.78 -32.72 0.93
CA ALA A 59 1.01 -31.81 1.79
C ALA A 59 1.81 -30.56 2.15
N TRP A 60 3.13 -30.68 2.43
CA TRP A 60 4.01 -29.53 2.64
C TRP A 60 4.16 -28.66 1.40
N LEU A 61 4.11 -29.28 0.21
CA LEU A 61 4.04 -28.61 -1.10
C LEU A 61 2.66 -28.05 -1.43
N SER A 62 1.71 -28.08 -0.50
CA SER A 62 0.30 -27.70 -0.71
C SER A 62 -0.40 -28.48 -1.83
N ASN A 63 0.15 -29.63 -2.26
CA ASN A 63 -0.45 -30.51 -3.27
C ASN A 63 -1.43 -31.50 -2.62
N TRP A 64 -2.51 -30.95 -2.08
CA TRP A 64 -3.48 -31.68 -1.27
C TRP A 64 -4.23 -32.78 -2.04
N GLN A 65 -4.48 -32.59 -3.33
CA GLN A 65 -5.15 -33.60 -4.16
C GLN A 65 -4.34 -34.92 -4.19
N ARG A 66 -3.05 -34.85 -4.57
CA ARG A 66 -2.18 -36.04 -4.60
C ARG A 66 -1.84 -36.52 -3.20
N ALA A 67 -1.70 -35.66 -2.23
CA ALA A 67 -1.48 -36.06 -0.84
C ALA A 67 -2.67 -36.86 -0.30
N GLY A 68 -3.91 -36.42 -0.57
CA GLY A 68 -5.13 -37.09 -0.15
C GLY A 68 -5.26 -38.52 -0.66
N GLU A 69 -4.92 -38.75 -1.94
CA GLU A 69 -4.89 -40.11 -2.53
C GLU A 69 -3.90 -41.02 -1.78
N LEU A 70 -2.73 -40.48 -1.39
CA LEU A 70 -1.74 -41.26 -0.66
C LEU A 70 -2.12 -41.49 0.80
N TYR A 71 -2.73 -40.48 1.46
CA TYR A 71 -3.27 -40.67 2.80
C TYR A 71 -4.39 -41.70 2.85
N ALA A 72 -5.34 -41.69 1.92
CA ALA A 72 -6.40 -42.69 1.85
C ALA A 72 -5.85 -44.11 1.70
N ARG A 73 -4.85 -44.30 0.83
CA ARG A 73 -4.18 -45.61 0.66
C ARG A 73 -3.38 -46.02 1.89
N ALA A 74 -2.70 -45.08 2.57
CA ALA A 74 -1.98 -45.35 3.79
C ALA A 74 -2.93 -45.76 4.93
N GLU A 75 -4.10 -45.12 5.01
CA GLU A 75 -5.16 -45.45 5.98
C GLU A 75 -5.67 -46.89 5.76
N GLU A 76 -6.01 -47.24 4.52
CA GLU A 76 -6.44 -48.61 4.17
C GLU A 76 -5.40 -49.68 4.53
N LEU A 77 -4.12 -49.41 4.25
CA LEU A 77 -3.03 -50.33 4.58
C LEU A 77 -2.80 -50.42 6.09
N ALA A 78 -2.90 -49.32 6.82
CA ALA A 78 -2.77 -49.31 8.27
C ALA A 78 -3.89 -50.10 8.95
N ILE A 79 -5.14 -49.98 8.45
CA ILE A 79 -6.29 -50.78 8.90
C ILE A 79 -6.01 -52.29 8.66
N GLN A 80 -5.54 -52.68 7.47
CA GLN A 80 -5.23 -54.10 7.13
C GLN A 80 -4.15 -54.69 8.00
N LYS A 81 -3.18 -53.85 8.46
CA LYS A 81 -2.07 -54.26 9.35
C LYS A 81 -2.41 -54.15 10.83
N GLY A 82 -3.53 -53.58 11.20
CA GLY A 82 -3.87 -53.30 12.59
C GLY A 82 -3.03 -52.19 13.22
N ASP A 83 -2.38 -51.34 12.41
CA ASP A 83 -1.59 -50.19 12.90
C ASP A 83 -2.49 -48.97 13.12
N LYS A 84 -2.99 -48.86 14.35
CA LYS A 84 -3.92 -47.85 14.75
C LYS A 84 -3.30 -46.43 14.68
N ARG A 85 -2.01 -46.30 14.99
CA ARG A 85 -1.31 -45.01 14.96
C ARG A 85 -1.26 -44.46 13.54
N ASP A 86 -0.79 -45.24 12.57
CA ASP A 86 -0.70 -44.82 11.18
C ASP A 86 -2.09 -44.62 10.55
N GLN A 87 -3.09 -45.43 10.96
CA GLN A 87 -4.49 -45.19 10.59
C GLN A 87 -4.97 -43.83 10.95
N LEU A 88 -4.82 -43.39 12.24
CA LEU A 88 -5.27 -42.08 12.72
C LEU A 88 -4.50 -40.93 12.04
N TYR A 89 -3.20 -41.14 11.83
CA TYR A 89 -2.35 -40.13 11.16
C TYR A 89 -2.80 -39.91 9.71
N ALA A 90 -3.02 -40.99 8.98
CA ALA A 90 -3.49 -40.95 7.60
C ALA A 90 -4.90 -40.35 7.49
N ALA A 91 -5.79 -40.69 8.42
CA ALA A 91 -7.15 -40.16 8.48
C ALA A 91 -7.13 -38.60 8.64
N CYS A 92 -6.29 -38.05 9.52
CA CYS A 92 -6.14 -36.59 9.65
C CYS A 92 -5.67 -35.93 8.35
N GLY A 93 -4.72 -36.54 7.63
CA GLY A 93 -4.25 -36.03 6.32
C GLY A 93 -5.31 -36.09 5.23
N ARG A 94 -6.10 -37.20 5.17
CA ARG A 94 -7.22 -37.37 4.25
C ARG A 94 -8.29 -36.31 4.49
N LEU A 95 -8.69 -36.11 5.75
CA LEU A 95 -9.68 -35.08 6.14
C LEU A 95 -9.25 -33.68 5.73
N ARG A 96 -7.96 -33.34 5.86
CA ARG A 96 -7.44 -32.04 5.36
C ARG A 96 -7.60 -31.93 3.84
N SER A 97 -7.38 -33.02 3.12
CA SER A 97 -7.45 -33.05 1.66
C SER A 97 -8.89 -33.03 1.12
N SER A 98 -9.88 -33.30 1.97
CA SER A 98 -11.32 -33.32 1.61
C SER A 98 -12.03 -32.00 1.99
N ILE A 99 -11.30 -30.94 2.37
CA ILE A 99 -11.92 -29.63 2.66
C ILE A 99 -12.75 -29.18 1.45
N GLY A 100 -14.02 -28.86 1.74
CA GLY A 100 -15.00 -28.46 0.72
C GLY A 100 -15.66 -29.61 -0.03
N LEU A 101 -15.24 -30.88 0.14
CA LEU A 101 -15.92 -32.06 -0.38
C LEU A 101 -16.84 -32.68 0.67
N GLU A 102 -16.53 -32.51 1.93
CA GLU A 102 -17.33 -32.91 3.08
C GLU A 102 -17.73 -31.69 3.90
N SER A 103 -18.85 -31.76 4.64
CA SER A 103 -19.30 -30.63 5.45
C SER A 103 -18.34 -30.37 6.62
N VAL A 104 -18.03 -29.10 6.87
CA VAL A 104 -17.14 -28.68 7.96
C VAL A 104 -17.54 -29.28 9.32
N PRO A 105 -18.82 -29.27 9.74
CA PRO A 105 -19.25 -29.87 11.01
C PRO A 105 -18.95 -31.37 11.10
N GLN A 106 -19.12 -32.13 9.99
CA GLN A 106 -18.86 -33.57 9.98
C GLN A 106 -17.39 -33.88 10.11
N THR A 107 -16.54 -33.18 9.36
CA THR A 107 -15.09 -33.33 9.39
C THR A 107 -14.51 -32.92 10.75
N SER A 108 -15.01 -31.85 11.34
CA SER A 108 -14.62 -31.39 12.68
C SER A 108 -15.01 -32.40 13.78
N ALA A 109 -16.18 -33.05 13.66
CA ALA A 109 -16.60 -34.11 14.59
C ALA A 109 -15.68 -35.33 14.51
N GLU A 110 -15.31 -35.80 13.31
CA GLU A 110 -14.39 -36.94 13.10
C GLU A 110 -13.00 -36.61 13.69
N LEU A 111 -12.47 -35.43 13.42
CA LEU A 111 -11.20 -34.97 14.02
C LEU A 111 -11.25 -34.91 15.54
N THR A 112 -12.37 -34.50 16.11
CA THR A 112 -12.56 -34.45 17.57
C THR A 112 -12.50 -35.85 18.16
N GLN A 113 -13.10 -36.86 17.52
CA GLN A 113 -12.98 -38.25 17.91
C GLN A 113 -11.54 -38.75 17.86
N ILE A 114 -10.81 -38.42 16.77
CA ILE A 114 -9.41 -38.84 16.64
C ILE A 114 -8.55 -38.20 17.75
N LEU A 115 -8.75 -36.91 18.05
CA LEU A 115 -8.01 -36.21 19.10
C LEU A 115 -8.29 -36.73 20.53
N GLN A 116 -9.42 -37.39 20.75
CA GLN A 116 -9.78 -38.07 22.01
C GLN A 116 -9.16 -39.47 22.15
N ASP A 117 -8.63 -40.03 21.04
CA ASP A 117 -7.97 -41.37 21.11
C ASP A 117 -6.68 -41.28 21.96
N PRO A 118 -6.45 -42.24 22.89
CA PRO A 118 -5.27 -42.22 23.74
C PRO A 118 -3.93 -42.21 22.98
N ILE A 119 -3.91 -42.80 21.79
CA ILE A 119 -2.71 -42.79 20.92
C ILE A 119 -2.45 -41.36 20.44
N ALA A 120 -3.46 -40.64 19.95
CA ALA A 120 -3.32 -39.26 19.53
C ALA A 120 -3.00 -38.32 20.70
N ALA A 121 -3.47 -38.62 21.90
CA ALA A 121 -3.14 -37.85 23.10
C ALA A 121 -1.65 -38.02 23.53
N SER A 122 -1.05 -39.15 23.27
CA SER A 122 0.35 -39.46 23.64
C SER A 122 1.40 -39.24 22.56
N ASP A 123 1.03 -39.25 21.27
CA ASP A 123 1.95 -39.02 20.13
C ASP A 123 1.90 -37.56 19.67
N SER A 124 2.89 -36.79 20.05
CA SER A 124 2.97 -35.35 19.70
C SER A 124 2.94 -35.07 18.17
N ARG A 125 3.52 -35.94 17.33
CA ARG A 125 3.52 -35.76 15.88
C ARG A 125 2.14 -35.99 15.26
N LEU A 126 1.46 -37.07 15.71
CA LEU A 126 0.08 -37.33 15.32
C LEU A 126 -0.82 -36.19 15.79
N ARG A 127 -0.65 -35.74 17.03
CA ARG A 127 -1.43 -34.64 17.60
C ARG A 127 -1.24 -33.33 16.83
N ILE A 128 0.01 -32.96 16.47
CA ILE A 128 0.29 -31.82 15.59
C ILE A 128 -0.47 -31.92 14.27
N ARG A 129 -0.42 -33.10 13.61
CA ARG A 129 -1.12 -33.28 12.32
C ARG A 129 -2.62 -33.07 12.45
N CYS A 130 -3.25 -33.67 13.46
CA CYS A 130 -4.70 -33.57 13.65
C CYS A 130 -5.15 -32.18 14.08
N LEU A 131 -4.39 -31.51 14.97
CA LEU A 131 -4.66 -30.12 15.38
C LEU A 131 -4.46 -29.14 14.23
N ALA A 132 -3.43 -29.31 13.41
CA ALA A 132 -3.21 -28.48 12.22
C ALA A 132 -4.38 -28.65 11.22
N THR A 133 -4.83 -29.89 10.99
CA THR A 133 -6.01 -30.16 10.16
C THR A 133 -7.26 -29.51 10.75
N LYS A 134 -7.46 -29.61 12.07
CA LYS A 134 -8.59 -28.94 12.76
C LYS A 134 -8.53 -27.43 12.59
N GLY A 135 -7.36 -26.83 12.80
CA GLY A 135 -7.15 -25.39 12.63
C GLY A 135 -7.42 -24.91 11.19
N ASP A 136 -6.98 -25.66 10.18
CA ASP A 136 -7.24 -25.35 8.75
C ASP A 136 -8.74 -25.39 8.40
N ILE A 137 -9.48 -26.37 8.95
CA ILE A 137 -10.91 -26.59 8.65
C ILE A 137 -11.77 -25.55 9.38
N GLU A 138 -11.49 -25.33 10.67
CA GLU A 138 -12.34 -24.47 11.51
C GLU A 138 -12.06 -22.97 11.38
N ARG A 139 -11.05 -22.57 10.61
CA ARG A 139 -10.75 -21.15 10.40
C ARG A 139 -11.90 -20.40 9.72
N GLU A 140 -12.67 -21.05 8.85
CA GLU A 140 -13.78 -20.45 8.09
C GLU A 140 -15.06 -20.24 8.91
N ASP A 141 -15.25 -20.97 10.02
CA ASP A 141 -16.49 -20.95 10.80
C ASP A 141 -16.31 -20.81 12.33
N HIS A 142 -15.15 -21.25 12.86
CA HIS A 142 -14.85 -21.25 14.29
C HIS A 142 -13.41 -20.78 14.59
N PRO A 143 -13.04 -19.51 14.27
CA PRO A 143 -11.67 -19.01 14.39
C PRO A 143 -11.08 -19.14 15.80
N ASP A 144 -11.86 -18.99 16.86
CA ASP A 144 -11.39 -19.24 18.25
C ASP A 144 -10.92 -20.67 18.48
N SER A 145 -11.61 -21.65 17.91
CA SER A 145 -11.21 -23.05 17.99
C SER A 145 -9.96 -23.32 17.15
N ALA A 146 -9.89 -22.76 15.96
CA ALA A 146 -8.72 -22.79 15.10
C ALA A 146 -7.50 -22.15 15.78
N TYR A 147 -7.69 -21.01 16.43
CA TYR A 147 -6.63 -20.34 17.21
C TYR A 147 -6.06 -21.27 18.29
N ARG A 148 -6.92 -21.86 19.12
CA ARG A 148 -6.49 -22.80 20.16
C ARG A 148 -5.76 -24.01 19.59
N ALA A 149 -6.23 -24.54 18.48
CA ALA A 149 -5.58 -25.66 17.80
C ALA A 149 -4.17 -25.30 17.31
N TRP A 150 -4.02 -24.15 16.63
CA TRP A 150 -2.72 -23.68 16.16
C TRP A 150 -1.77 -23.27 17.28
N GLN A 151 -2.28 -22.72 18.39
CA GLN A 151 -1.48 -22.41 19.57
C GLN A 151 -0.92 -23.69 20.19
N GLU A 152 -1.71 -24.77 20.26
CA GLU A 152 -1.25 -26.06 20.75
C GLU A 152 -0.23 -26.69 19.79
N VAL A 153 -0.43 -26.59 18.46
CA VAL A 153 0.58 -26.99 17.47
C VAL A 153 1.91 -26.27 17.71
N LEU A 154 1.88 -24.95 17.95
CA LEU A 154 3.08 -24.17 18.22
C LEU A 154 3.81 -24.67 19.48
N ASN A 155 3.08 -24.92 20.56
CA ASN A 155 3.63 -25.43 21.82
C ASN A 155 4.27 -26.83 21.66
N LEU A 156 3.58 -27.74 20.98
CA LEU A 156 4.09 -29.09 20.69
C LEU A 156 5.33 -29.05 19.77
N ALA A 157 5.29 -28.21 18.74
CA ALA A 157 6.41 -28.03 17.82
C ALA A 157 7.64 -27.40 18.51
N GLN A 158 7.44 -26.54 19.50
CA GLN A 158 8.52 -26.03 20.35
C GLN A 158 9.14 -27.15 21.22
N GLY A 159 8.31 -28.00 21.83
CA GLY A 159 8.77 -29.15 22.59
C GLY A 159 9.58 -30.17 21.79
N LEU A 160 9.27 -30.31 20.49
CA LEU A 160 9.99 -31.18 19.55
C LEU A 160 11.16 -30.49 18.82
N ASP A 161 11.39 -29.20 19.06
CA ASP A 161 12.31 -28.32 18.30
C ASP A 161 12.07 -28.32 16.77
N ASP A 162 10.83 -28.57 16.35
CA ASP A 162 10.44 -28.59 14.93
C ASP A 162 10.20 -27.18 14.41
N LYS A 163 11.22 -26.57 13.82
CA LYS A 163 11.19 -25.21 13.31
C LYS A 163 10.20 -25.01 12.15
N SER A 164 9.92 -26.07 11.39
CA SER A 164 8.98 -26.01 10.26
C SER A 164 7.55 -25.88 10.75
N TRP A 165 7.14 -26.72 11.70
CA TRP A 165 5.81 -26.61 12.30
C TRP A 165 5.64 -25.36 13.17
N GLN A 166 6.73 -24.89 13.84
CA GLN A 166 6.70 -23.59 14.55
C GLN A 166 6.42 -22.43 13.59
N ALA A 167 7.07 -22.38 12.42
CA ALA A 167 6.85 -21.35 11.42
C ALA A 167 5.43 -21.44 10.84
N ARG A 168 4.96 -22.65 10.50
CA ARG A 168 3.59 -22.86 9.98
C ARG A 168 2.55 -22.39 10.99
N ALA A 169 2.67 -22.78 12.25
CA ALA A 169 1.70 -22.38 13.27
C ALA A 169 1.67 -20.85 13.48
N ARG A 170 2.84 -20.18 13.45
CA ARG A 170 2.88 -18.72 13.52
C ARG A 170 2.18 -18.06 12.32
N ALA A 171 2.38 -18.58 11.11
CA ALA A 171 1.75 -18.03 9.91
C ALA A 171 0.22 -18.16 9.94
N GLU A 172 -0.30 -19.29 10.43
CA GLU A 172 -1.75 -19.49 10.54
C GLU A 172 -2.36 -18.66 11.69
N LEU A 173 -1.64 -18.56 12.83
CA LEU A 173 -2.05 -17.66 13.92
C LEU A 173 -2.07 -16.20 13.48
N ALA A 174 -1.15 -15.79 12.61
CA ALA A 174 -1.12 -14.42 12.08
C ALA A 174 -2.38 -14.05 11.31
N ILE A 175 -2.95 -14.99 10.53
CA ILE A 175 -4.20 -14.75 9.79
C ILE A 175 -5.35 -14.49 10.78
N ILE A 176 -5.45 -15.31 11.82
CA ILE A 176 -6.52 -15.19 12.82
C ILE A 176 -6.37 -13.89 13.62
N GLU A 177 -5.13 -13.53 14.03
CA GLU A 177 -4.87 -12.26 14.71
C GLU A 177 -5.15 -11.04 13.84
N PHE A 178 -4.94 -11.15 12.51
CA PHE A 178 -5.31 -10.09 11.57
C PHE A 178 -6.83 -9.90 11.51
N MET A 179 -7.59 -10.99 11.41
CA MET A 179 -9.07 -10.93 11.44
C MET A 179 -9.59 -10.34 12.77
N ASP A 180 -8.92 -10.64 13.89
CA ASP A 180 -9.22 -10.07 15.22
C ASP A 180 -8.73 -8.61 15.37
N GLY A 181 -8.31 -7.95 14.29
CA GLY A 181 -7.87 -6.55 14.28
C GLY A 181 -6.51 -6.29 14.94
N LYS A 182 -5.79 -7.33 15.36
CA LYS A 182 -4.48 -7.24 16.03
C LYS A 182 -3.35 -7.23 15.01
N THR A 183 -3.33 -6.23 14.15
CA THR A 183 -2.45 -6.16 12.97
C THR A 183 -0.96 -6.15 13.33
N ALA A 184 -0.54 -5.53 14.45
CA ALA A 184 0.83 -5.58 14.94
C ALA A 184 1.27 -7.01 15.26
N LYS A 185 0.47 -7.74 16.02
CA LYS A 185 0.76 -9.13 16.40
C LYS A 185 0.77 -10.06 15.20
N ALA A 186 -0.16 -9.86 14.27
CA ALA A 186 -0.21 -10.59 13.00
C ALA A 186 1.08 -10.38 12.18
N SER A 187 1.53 -9.13 12.06
CA SER A 187 2.77 -8.76 11.36
C SER A 187 3.99 -9.44 11.99
N ASP A 188 4.14 -9.40 13.31
CA ASP A 188 5.27 -10.02 14.03
C ASP A 188 5.32 -11.54 13.84
N LEU A 189 4.17 -12.20 13.95
CA LEU A 189 4.04 -13.63 13.76
C LEU A 189 4.42 -14.05 12.34
N LEU A 190 3.92 -13.33 11.34
CA LEU A 190 4.16 -13.64 9.94
C LEU A 190 5.61 -13.34 9.53
N ALA A 191 6.19 -12.23 10.01
CA ALA A 191 7.60 -11.91 9.81
C ALA A 191 8.53 -12.97 10.44
N SER A 192 8.20 -13.46 11.64
CA SER A 192 8.93 -14.55 12.28
C SER A 192 8.84 -15.84 11.47
N ALA A 193 7.67 -16.18 10.92
CA ALA A 193 7.47 -17.35 10.07
C ALA A 193 8.28 -17.24 8.77
N LEU A 194 8.24 -16.09 8.11
CA LEU A 194 8.95 -15.81 6.86
C LEU A 194 10.48 -15.88 7.07
N THR A 195 11.01 -15.22 8.11
CA THR A 195 12.44 -15.27 8.48
C THR A 195 12.90 -16.70 8.73
N SER A 196 12.08 -17.49 9.43
CA SER A 196 12.37 -18.89 9.71
C SER A 196 12.39 -19.76 8.44
N ALA A 197 11.47 -19.52 7.50
CA ALA A 197 11.44 -20.24 6.21
C ALA A 197 12.64 -19.88 5.34
N LEU A 198 13.02 -18.61 5.28
CA LEU A 198 14.21 -18.13 4.57
C LEU A 198 15.51 -18.76 5.09
N ALA A 199 15.71 -18.75 6.41
CA ALA A 199 16.89 -19.32 7.03
C ALA A 199 17.06 -20.82 6.73
N ARG A 200 15.98 -21.54 6.42
CA ARG A 200 15.98 -22.96 6.07
C ARG A 200 15.89 -23.24 4.58
N ALA A 201 15.81 -22.22 3.73
CA ALA A 201 15.51 -22.34 2.30
C ALA A 201 14.24 -23.19 2.03
N ASP A 202 13.20 -23.02 2.87
CA ASP A 202 11.92 -23.73 2.77
C ASP A 202 11.02 -23.05 1.72
N LEU A 203 11.34 -23.31 0.44
CA LEU A 203 10.69 -22.68 -0.70
C LEU A 203 9.17 -22.84 -0.71
N PRO A 204 8.57 -24.01 -0.40
CA PRO A 204 7.11 -24.14 -0.34
C PRO A 204 6.47 -23.19 0.69
N SER A 205 7.05 -23.09 1.88
CA SER A 205 6.57 -22.16 2.91
C SER A 205 6.70 -20.71 2.48
N LEU A 206 7.77 -20.33 1.75
CA LEU A 206 7.92 -18.98 1.21
C LEU A 206 6.82 -18.61 0.21
N VAL A 207 6.34 -19.57 -0.61
CA VAL A 207 5.19 -19.34 -1.51
C VAL A 207 3.92 -19.03 -0.70
N VAL A 208 3.65 -19.82 0.34
CA VAL A 208 2.45 -19.65 1.17
C VAL A 208 2.52 -18.33 1.94
N TYR A 209 3.61 -18.09 2.68
CA TYR A 209 3.73 -16.90 3.54
C TYR A 209 3.85 -15.61 2.74
N GLY A 210 4.56 -15.64 1.60
CA GLY A 210 4.62 -14.51 0.68
C GLY A 210 3.25 -14.14 0.10
N SER A 211 2.42 -15.15 -0.22
CA SER A 211 1.04 -14.92 -0.66
C SER A 211 0.17 -14.33 0.45
N GLN A 212 0.34 -14.76 1.70
CA GLN A 212 -0.38 -14.24 2.86
C GLN A 212 -0.02 -12.77 3.13
N VAL A 213 1.30 -12.43 3.13
CA VAL A 213 1.76 -11.05 3.24
C VAL A 213 1.15 -10.19 2.13
N GLY A 214 1.25 -10.66 0.88
CA GLY A 214 0.72 -9.93 -0.26
C GLY A 214 -0.78 -9.67 -0.16
N ASN A 215 -1.58 -10.66 0.25
CA ASN A 215 -3.02 -10.46 0.44
C ASN A 215 -3.32 -9.47 1.56
N GLY A 216 -2.62 -9.54 2.70
CA GLY A 216 -2.76 -8.55 3.78
C GLY A 216 -2.41 -7.13 3.32
N LEU A 217 -1.38 -6.96 2.50
CA LEU A 217 -1.01 -5.66 1.92
C LEU A 217 -2.07 -5.14 0.95
N VAL A 218 -2.75 -6.01 0.18
CA VAL A 218 -3.90 -5.61 -0.67
C VAL A 218 -5.03 -5.07 0.20
N GLU A 219 -5.38 -5.75 1.30
CA GLU A 219 -6.42 -5.29 2.24
C GLU A 219 -6.07 -3.91 2.83
N MET A 220 -4.80 -3.65 3.08
CA MET A 220 -4.30 -2.36 3.58
C MET A 220 -4.04 -1.32 2.48
N GLY A 221 -4.50 -1.54 1.23
CA GLY A 221 -4.31 -0.59 0.12
C GLY A 221 -2.88 -0.47 -0.43
N ARG A 222 -1.93 -1.32 0.00
CA ARG A 222 -0.52 -1.31 -0.41
C ARG A 222 -0.27 -2.20 -1.64
N ALA A 223 -1.02 -1.95 -2.70
CA ALA A 223 -1.08 -2.82 -3.89
C ALA A 223 0.28 -2.96 -4.63
N GLY A 224 1.12 -1.92 -4.64
CA GLY A 224 2.45 -1.97 -5.26
C GLY A 224 3.34 -3.03 -4.60
N GLU A 225 3.44 -2.98 -3.27
CA GLU A 225 4.22 -3.95 -2.49
C GLU A 225 3.61 -5.35 -2.54
N ALA A 226 2.28 -5.43 -2.45
CA ALA A 226 1.57 -6.69 -2.62
C ALA A 226 1.93 -7.39 -3.93
N LEU A 227 2.03 -6.62 -5.03
CA LEU A 227 2.38 -7.15 -6.34
C LEU A 227 3.79 -7.78 -6.35
N ASP A 228 4.76 -7.17 -5.65
CA ASP A 228 6.11 -7.71 -5.53
C ASP A 228 6.12 -9.05 -4.77
N TYR A 229 5.41 -9.13 -3.62
CA TYR A 229 5.28 -10.39 -2.87
C TYR A 229 4.61 -11.50 -3.69
N CYS A 230 3.52 -11.18 -4.39
CA CYS A 230 2.81 -12.15 -5.20
C CYS A 230 3.65 -12.63 -6.38
N ASN A 231 4.41 -11.73 -7.04
CA ASN A 231 5.33 -12.10 -8.12
C ASN A 231 6.48 -12.98 -7.62
N ALA A 232 7.07 -12.66 -6.46
CA ALA A 232 8.10 -13.48 -5.83
C ALA A 232 7.56 -14.89 -5.49
N ALA A 233 6.36 -14.98 -4.87
CA ALA A 233 5.72 -16.25 -4.57
C ALA A 233 5.49 -17.10 -5.83
N LEU A 234 4.97 -16.50 -6.92
CA LEU A 234 4.74 -17.19 -8.20
C LEU A 234 6.05 -17.64 -8.85
N HIS A 235 7.10 -16.81 -8.76
CA HIS A 235 8.43 -17.15 -9.27
C HIS A 235 9.02 -18.37 -8.53
N ILE A 236 8.96 -18.37 -7.19
CA ILE A 236 9.41 -19.50 -6.37
C ILE A 236 8.58 -20.75 -6.69
N ALA A 237 7.25 -20.63 -6.80
CA ALA A 237 6.37 -21.75 -7.13
C ALA A 237 6.75 -22.41 -8.47
N ALA A 238 7.13 -21.62 -9.48
CA ALA A 238 7.56 -22.15 -10.79
C ALA A 238 8.87 -22.97 -10.72
N MET A 239 9.71 -22.76 -9.69
CA MET A 239 10.96 -23.51 -9.49
C MET A 239 10.77 -24.81 -8.69
N VAL A 240 9.67 -24.94 -7.92
CA VAL A 240 9.46 -26.05 -7.00
C VAL A 240 8.67 -27.16 -7.69
N LYS A 241 9.29 -28.33 -7.85
CA LYS A 241 8.63 -29.50 -8.45
C LYS A 241 7.51 -30.04 -7.55
N ASP A 242 6.41 -30.46 -8.16
CA ASP A 242 5.23 -31.03 -7.50
C ASP A 242 4.48 -30.07 -6.55
N ILE A 243 4.78 -28.78 -6.57
CA ILE A 243 4.02 -27.80 -5.75
C ILE A 243 2.56 -27.79 -6.17
N GLY A 244 1.66 -27.62 -5.20
CA GLY A 244 0.23 -27.42 -5.47
C GLY A 244 -0.02 -26.11 -6.20
N PHE A 245 -1.22 -25.95 -6.75
CA PHE A 245 -1.57 -24.76 -7.50
C PHE A 245 -1.59 -23.52 -6.57
N PRO A 246 -0.74 -22.50 -6.78
CA PRO A 246 -0.56 -21.37 -5.85
C PRO A 246 -1.65 -20.31 -6.07
N TYR A 247 -2.93 -20.68 -6.00
CA TYR A 247 -4.06 -19.78 -6.26
C TYR A 247 -4.03 -18.51 -5.40
N PRO A 248 -3.59 -18.50 -4.10
CA PRO A 248 -3.58 -17.28 -3.30
C PRO A 248 -2.64 -16.20 -3.86
N ALA A 249 -1.52 -16.62 -4.48
CA ALA A 249 -0.60 -15.70 -5.13
C ALA A 249 -1.20 -15.11 -6.42
N TYR A 250 -1.98 -15.90 -7.18
CA TYR A 250 -2.70 -15.40 -8.36
C TYR A 250 -3.82 -14.44 -7.97
N VAL A 251 -4.59 -14.75 -6.93
CA VAL A 251 -5.63 -13.88 -6.38
C VAL A 251 -5.03 -12.54 -5.92
N CYS A 252 -3.98 -12.60 -5.10
CA CYS A 252 -3.23 -11.42 -4.66
C CYS A 252 -2.76 -10.57 -5.84
N LYS A 253 -2.08 -11.18 -6.82
CA LYS A 253 -1.57 -10.46 -7.99
C LYS A 253 -2.68 -9.77 -8.78
N ALA A 254 -3.79 -10.46 -9.00
CA ALA A 254 -4.90 -9.90 -9.77
C ALA A 254 -5.59 -8.73 -9.06
N ARG A 255 -5.80 -8.85 -7.75
CA ARG A 255 -6.35 -7.76 -6.93
C ARG A 255 -5.41 -6.57 -6.90
N ALA A 256 -4.11 -6.80 -6.69
CA ALA A 256 -3.10 -5.74 -6.72
C ALA A 256 -3.06 -5.02 -8.09
N LEU A 257 -3.14 -5.76 -9.20
CA LEU A 257 -3.23 -5.17 -10.54
C LEU A 257 -4.47 -4.29 -10.72
N ALA A 258 -5.63 -4.72 -10.21
CA ALA A 258 -6.86 -3.93 -10.28
C ALA A 258 -6.74 -2.61 -9.50
N PHE A 259 -6.19 -2.64 -8.28
CA PHE A 259 -5.90 -1.42 -7.50
C PHE A 259 -4.89 -0.48 -8.19
N LEU A 260 -3.98 -1.03 -9.00
CA LEU A 260 -3.00 -0.26 -9.79
C LEU A 260 -3.55 0.22 -11.15
N GLY A 261 -4.87 0.15 -11.37
CA GLY A 261 -5.53 0.59 -12.60
C GLY A 261 -5.37 -0.35 -13.79
N ARG A 262 -5.05 -1.63 -13.54
CA ARG A 262 -4.86 -2.69 -14.57
C ARG A 262 -5.85 -3.84 -14.40
N PRO A 263 -7.17 -3.59 -14.31
CA PRO A 263 -8.17 -4.62 -14.00
C PRO A 263 -8.30 -5.69 -15.09
N ASP A 264 -8.07 -5.37 -16.36
CA ASP A 264 -8.15 -6.34 -17.46
C ASP A 264 -7.11 -7.46 -17.33
N GLU A 265 -5.87 -7.11 -16.94
CA GLU A 265 -4.82 -8.11 -16.70
C GLU A 265 -5.17 -9.00 -15.49
N GLY A 266 -5.71 -8.40 -14.43
CA GLY A 266 -6.20 -9.13 -13.25
C GLY A 266 -7.32 -10.11 -13.60
N ARG A 267 -8.29 -9.67 -14.42
CA ARG A 267 -9.42 -10.49 -14.85
C ARG A 267 -8.96 -11.70 -15.68
N GLU A 268 -8.08 -11.49 -16.65
CA GLU A 268 -7.54 -12.60 -17.47
C GLU A 268 -6.88 -13.67 -16.60
N LEU A 269 -6.06 -13.22 -15.63
CA LEU A 269 -5.38 -14.09 -14.68
C LEU A 269 -6.37 -14.91 -13.83
N LEU A 270 -7.41 -14.27 -13.30
CA LEU A 270 -8.40 -14.93 -12.44
C LEU A 270 -9.31 -15.88 -13.19
N VAL A 271 -9.66 -15.60 -14.45
CA VAL A 271 -10.44 -16.53 -15.28
C VAL A 271 -9.66 -17.85 -15.48
N GLN A 272 -8.36 -17.77 -15.74
CA GLN A 272 -7.50 -18.97 -15.82
C GLN A 272 -7.43 -19.70 -14.48
N THR A 273 -7.30 -18.96 -13.39
CA THR A 273 -7.28 -19.47 -12.01
C THR A 273 -8.59 -20.17 -11.65
N LEU A 274 -9.75 -19.60 -12.00
CA LEU A 274 -11.07 -20.18 -11.78
C LEU A 274 -11.24 -21.52 -12.52
N ASN A 275 -10.81 -21.58 -13.78
CA ASN A 275 -10.85 -22.83 -14.53
C ASN A 275 -10.00 -23.91 -13.86
N GLN A 276 -8.85 -23.55 -13.32
CA GLN A 276 -7.97 -24.49 -12.64
C GLN A 276 -8.57 -24.98 -11.30
N THR A 277 -9.14 -24.08 -10.49
CA THR A 277 -9.79 -24.48 -9.21
C THR A 277 -10.99 -25.38 -9.44
N ARG A 278 -11.78 -25.14 -10.49
CA ARG A 278 -12.87 -26.02 -10.90
C ARG A 278 -12.38 -27.40 -11.33
N GLN A 279 -11.29 -27.49 -12.09
CA GLN A 279 -10.69 -28.78 -12.49
C GLN A 279 -10.15 -29.54 -11.28
N LEU A 280 -9.66 -28.84 -10.26
CA LEU A 280 -9.16 -29.42 -9.01
C LEU A 280 -10.29 -29.81 -8.03
N HIS A 281 -11.56 -29.50 -8.36
CA HIS A 281 -12.71 -29.65 -7.44
C HIS A 281 -12.45 -29.05 -6.07
N ALA A 282 -12.02 -27.78 -6.05
CA ALA A 282 -11.62 -27.03 -4.88
C ALA A 282 -12.62 -25.90 -4.59
N PRO A 283 -13.78 -26.16 -3.97
CA PRO A 283 -14.90 -25.21 -3.89
C PRO A 283 -14.61 -24.01 -2.99
N LEU A 284 -13.76 -24.13 -1.97
CA LEU A 284 -13.34 -22.98 -1.14
C LEU A 284 -12.52 -22.02 -1.98
N GLU A 285 -11.51 -22.55 -2.67
CA GLU A 285 -10.64 -21.78 -3.56
C GLU A 285 -11.43 -21.19 -4.73
N GLU A 286 -12.39 -21.93 -5.28
CA GLU A 286 -13.29 -21.43 -6.32
C GLU A 286 -14.08 -20.22 -5.82
N SER A 287 -14.65 -20.29 -4.60
CA SER A 287 -15.37 -19.18 -3.98
C SER A 287 -14.50 -17.93 -3.82
N GLN A 288 -13.28 -18.10 -3.33
CA GLN A 288 -12.34 -16.97 -3.14
C GLN A 288 -11.92 -16.34 -4.48
N VAL A 289 -11.71 -17.15 -5.53
CA VAL A 289 -11.41 -16.65 -6.89
C VAL A 289 -12.61 -15.91 -7.48
N LEU A 290 -13.84 -16.38 -7.25
CA LEU A 290 -15.06 -15.70 -7.69
C LEU A 290 -15.22 -14.35 -7.00
N ILE A 291 -14.94 -14.25 -5.69
CA ILE A 291 -14.94 -12.97 -4.97
C ILE A 291 -13.92 -12.00 -5.60
N ALA A 292 -12.70 -12.46 -5.84
CA ALA A 292 -11.67 -11.65 -6.48
C ALA A 292 -12.05 -11.20 -7.90
N LEU A 293 -12.70 -12.07 -8.70
CA LEU A 293 -13.25 -11.69 -10.01
C LEU A 293 -14.32 -10.61 -9.90
N GLY A 294 -15.18 -10.71 -8.90
CA GLY A 294 -16.17 -9.68 -8.60
C GLY A 294 -15.53 -8.34 -8.27
N GLN A 295 -14.50 -8.33 -7.41
CA GLN A 295 -13.75 -7.11 -7.05
C GLN A 295 -13.05 -6.49 -8.25
N VAL A 296 -12.38 -7.29 -9.08
CA VAL A 296 -11.72 -6.82 -10.31
C VAL A 296 -12.73 -6.29 -11.33
N ALA A 297 -13.90 -6.93 -11.47
CA ALA A 297 -14.98 -6.45 -12.33
C ALA A 297 -15.56 -5.12 -11.83
N ALA A 298 -15.74 -4.97 -10.51
CA ALA A 298 -16.19 -3.72 -9.90
C ALA A 298 -15.17 -2.59 -10.15
N ALA A 299 -13.88 -2.86 -9.97
CA ALA A 299 -12.80 -1.91 -10.27
C ALA A 299 -12.75 -1.51 -11.76
N ALA A 300 -13.14 -2.41 -12.67
CA ALA A 300 -13.28 -2.12 -14.11
C ALA A 300 -14.59 -1.38 -14.46
N GLY A 301 -15.47 -1.11 -13.48
CA GLY A 301 -16.80 -0.51 -13.71
C GLY A 301 -17.88 -1.48 -14.23
N ASP A 302 -17.57 -2.77 -14.38
CA ASP A 302 -18.54 -3.79 -14.80
C ASP A 302 -19.36 -4.30 -13.60
N ARG A 303 -20.28 -3.45 -13.16
CA ARG A 303 -21.13 -3.73 -11.98
C ARG A 303 -22.00 -4.97 -12.15
N ARG A 304 -22.41 -5.29 -13.41
CA ARG A 304 -23.22 -6.47 -13.69
C ARG A 304 -22.41 -7.76 -13.49
N ALA A 305 -21.21 -7.84 -14.06
CA ALA A 305 -20.35 -8.99 -13.88
C ALA A 305 -19.93 -9.13 -12.40
N ALA A 306 -19.62 -8.03 -11.72
CA ALA A 306 -19.28 -8.03 -10.30
C ALA A 306 -20.38 -8.68 -9.44
N THR A 307 -21.65 -8.23 -9.58
CA THR A 307 -22.79 -8.83 -8.85
C THR A 307 -22.95 -10.31 -9.15
N GLN A 308 -22.81 -10.73 -10.41
CA GLN A 308 -22.93 -12.15 -10.78
C GLN A 308 -21.87 -13.02 -10.10
N TYR A 309 -20.62 -12.58 -10.07
CA TYR A 309 -19.53 -13.29 -9.40
C TYR A 309 -19.74 -13.37 -7.89
N PHE A 310 -20.12 -12.27 -7.23
CA PHE A 310 -20.40 -12.28 -5.80
C PHE A 310 -21.58 -13.17 -5.41
N GLU A 311 -22.66 -13.16 -6.18
CA GLU A 311 -23.79 -14.05 -5.95
C GLU A 311 -23.44 -15.53 -6.18
N GLU A 312 -22.61 -15.83 -7.19
CA GLU A 312 -22.13 -17.19 -7.44
C GLU A 312 -21.23 -17.66 -6.28
N ALA A 313 -20.29 -16.82 -5.82
CA ALA A 313 -19.46 -17.08 -4.66
C ALA A 313 -20.30 -17.33 -3.39
N GLY A 314 -21.28 -16.45 -3.12
CA GLY A 314 -22.17 -16.60 -1.97
C GLY A 314 -23.04 -17.84 -2.02
N ARG A 315 -23.51 -18.27 -3.21
CA ARG A 315 -24.25 -19.53 -3.36
C ARG A 315 -23.35 -20.74 -3.09
N LEU A 316 -22.15 -20.75 -3.64
CA LEU A 316 -21.17 -21.82 -3.45
C LEU A 316 -20.76 -21.90 -1.98
N SER A 317 -20.50 -20.79 -1.33
CA SER A 317 -20.10 -20.72 0.08
C SER A 317 -21.20 -21.21 1.01
N ARG A 318 -22.48 -20.83 0.78
CA ARG A 318 -23.62 -21.35 1.56
C ARG A 318 -23.81 -22.86 1.40
N ALA A 319 -23.61 -23.39 0.19
CA ALA A 319 -23.75 -24.81 -0.05
C ALA A 319 -22.69 -25.65 0.71
N ASN A 320 -21.52 -25.06 1.02
CA ASN A 320 -20.40 -25.77 1.65
C ASN A 320 -20.13 -25.31 3.11
N GLY A 321 -20.84 -24.30 3.62
CA GLY A 321 -20.67 -23.81 5.01
C GLY A 321 -19.45 -22.91 5.21
N PHE A 322 -18.97 -22.22 4.19
CA PHE A 322 -17.84 -21.29 4.29
C PHE A 322 -18.31 -19.91 4.78
N ILE A 323 -18.41 -19.75 6.09
CA ILE A 323 -19.06 -18.58 6.72
C ILE A 323 -18.33 -17.29 6.40
N HIS A 324 -17.00 -17.26 6.51
CA HIS A 324 -16.20 -16.09 6.18
C HIS A 324 -16.38 -15.68 4.71
N SER A 325 -16.35 -16.62 3.77
CA SER A 325 -16.57 -16.34 2.35
C SER A 325 -18.01 -15.87 2.05
N ILE A 326 -19.02 -16.28 2.86
CA ILE A 326 -20.38 -15.72 2.80
C ILE A 326 -20.36 -14.24 3.21
N ALA A 327 -19.74 -13.91 4.36
CA ALA A 327 -19.63 -12.54 4.83
C ALA A 327 -19.04 -11.65 3.75
N TRP A 328 -17.89 -12.04 3.22
CA TRP A 328 -17.13 -11.25 2.25
C TRP A 328 -17.87 -11.07 0.92
N SER A 329 -18.41 -12.16 0.33
CA SER A 329 -19.13 -12.08 -0.95
C SER A 329 -20.41 -11.22 -0.85
N MET A 330 -21.14 -11.31 0.26
CA MET A 330 -22.37 -10.54 0.46
C MET A 330 -22.09 -9.06 0.77
N TYR A 331 -21.03 -8.75 1.51
CA TYR A 331 -20.54 -7.39 1.71
C TYR A 331 -20.20 -6.71 0.38
N GLU A 332 -19.40 -7.37 -0.45
CA GLU A 332 -19.01 -6.83 -1.76
C GLU A 332 -20.22 -6.65 -2.69
N ALA A 333 -21.17 -7.58 -2.66
CA ALA A 333 -22.43 -7.42 -3.39
C ALA A 333 -23.24 -6.23 -2.88
N ALA A 334 -23.30 -6.02 -1.56
CA ALA A 334 -24.02 -4.90 -0.94
C ALA A 334 -23.46 -3.55 -1.41
N LYS A 335 -22.14 -3.42 -1.50
CA LYS A 335 -21.48 -2.21 -2.04
C LYS A 335 -21.92 -1.92 -3.46
N VAL A 336 -21.88 -2.93 -4.34
CA VAL A 336 -22.28 -2.75 -5.75
C VAL A 336 -23.75 -2.40 -5.87
N TYR A 337 -24.65 -3.04 -5.11
CA TYR A 337 -26.09 -2.71 -5.09
C TYR A 337 -26.34 -1.30 -4.57
N ARG A 338 -25.66 -0.89 -3.51
CA ARG A 338 -25.71 0.50 -2.98
C ARG A 338 -25.34 1.52 -4.06
N ASP A 339 -24.22 1.28 -4.75
CA ASP A 339 -23.65 2.20 -5.75
C ASP A 339 -24.53 2.35 -7.01
N VAL A 340 -25.38 1.34 -7.29
CA VAL A 340 -26.39 1.43 -8.39
C VAL A 340 -27.76 1.85 -7.90
N GLY A 341 -27.94 2.19 -6.62
CA GLY A 341 -29.20 2.66 -6.04
C GLY A 341 -30.21 1.56 -5.71
N LEU A 342 -29.83 0.28 -5.72
CA LEU A 342 -30.68 -0.85 -5.36
C LEU A 342 -30.59 -1.11 -3.84
N TYR A 343 -31.05 -0.13 -3.03
CA TYR A 343 -30.84 -0.10 -1.57
C TYR A 343 -31.45 -1.31 -0.84
N ALA A 344 -32.63 -1.80 -1.26
CA ALA A 344 -33.25 -2.98 -0.65
C ALA A 344 -32.39 -4.26 -0.84
N ASP A 345 -31.78 -4.42 -2.01
CA ASP A 345 -30.88 -5.55 -2.28
C ASP A 345 -29.56 -5.37 -1.51
N ALA A 346 -29.04 -4.15 -1.41
CA ALA A 346 -27.86 -3.82 -0.63
C ALA A 346 -28.08 -4.15 0.86
N GLU A 347 -29.20 -3.70 1.45
CA GLU A 347 -29.54 -3.98 2.86
C GLU A 347 -29.71 -5.48 3.12
N ARG A 348 -30.36 -6.21 2.20
CA ARG A 348 -30.51 -7.65 2.28
C ARG A 348 -29.14 -8.36 2.27
N CYS A 349 -28.25 -7.97 1.38
CA CYS A 349 -26.90 -8.55 1.28
C CYS A 349 -26.08 -8.20 2.52
N GLU A 350 -26.11 -6.95 2.97
CA GLU A 350 -25.35 -6.51 4.13
C GLU A 350 -25.84 -7.18 5.43
N THR A 351 -27.16 -7.37 5.57
CA THR A 351 -27.71 -8.12 6.71
C THR A 351 -27.17 -9.57 6.75
N GLN A 352 -27.07 -10.21 5.59
CA GLN A 352 -26.47 -11.56 5.51
C GLN A 352 -24.98 -11.54 5.83
N ALA A 353 -24.24 -10.55 5.32
CA ALA A 353 -22.83 -10.36 5.59
C ALA A 353 -22.55 -10.17 7.09
N MET A 354 -23.26 -9.24 7.73
CA MET A 354 -23.15 -8.98 9.17
C MET A 354 -23.51 -10.19 10.04
N ASN A 355 -24.52 -10.96 9.65
CA ASN A 355 -24.87 -12.18 10.39
C ASN A 355 -23.77 -13.24 10.28
N ALA A 356 -23.13 -13.38 9.13
CA ALA A 356 -22.01 -14.29 8.94
C ALA A 356 -20.76 -13.80 9.67
N MET A 357 -20.42 -12.49 9.55
CA MET A 357 -19.28 -11.87 10.19
C MET A 357 -19.30 -12.02 11.73
N ARG A 358 -20.47 -11.86 12.36
CA ARG A 358 -20.62 -12.07 13.83
C ARG A 358 -20.30 -13.50 14.26
N GLN A 359 -20.47 -14.50 13.39
CA GLN A 359 -20.14 -15.89 13.71
C GLN A 359 -18.62 -16.15 13.68
N VAL A 360 -17.89 -15.38 12.85
CA VAL A 360 -16.43 -15.54 12.69
C VAL A 360 -15.63 -14.48 13.44
N ALA A 361 -16.28 -13.56 14.16
CA ALA A 361 -15.64 -12.50 14.94
C ALA A 361 -14.55 -11.72 14.14
N ASP A 362 -14.89 -11.30 12.92
CA ASP A 362 -13.98 -10.53 12.06
C ASP A 362 -14.06 -9.06 12.43
N GLU A 363 -13.24 -8.65 13.39
CA GLU A 363 -13.18 -7.27 13.89
C GLU A 363 -12.48 -6.31 12.89
N TYR A 364 -11.60 -6.85 12.04
CA TYR A 364 -10.89 -6.02 11.04
C TYR A 364 -11.86 -5.38 10.03
N HIS A 365 -12.86 -6.13 9.59
CA HIS A 365 -13.83 -5.64 8.58
C HIS A 365 -15.08 -5.00 9.20
N LEU A 366 -15.26 -5.07 10.51
CA LEU A 366 -16.44 -4.51 11.22
C LEU A 366 -16.70 -3.03 10.87
N PRO A 367 -15.69 -2.12 10.85
CA PRO A 367 -15.92 -0.71 10.50
C PRO A 367 -16.53 -0.53 9.11
N LEU A 368 -16.06 -1.32 8.14
CA LEU A 368 -16.52 -1.24 6.75
C LEU A 368 -17.98 -1.69 6.58
N HIS A 369 -18.38 -2.74 7.29
CA HIS A 369 -19.78 -3.19 7.33
C HIS A 369 -20.71 -2.15 7.95
N LEU A 370 -20.29 -1.57 9.08
CA LEU A 370 -21.05 -0.50 9.75
C LEU A 370 -21.24 0.73 8.86
N ALA A 371 -20.20 1.09 8.09
CA ALA A 371 -20.26 2.20 7.14
C ALA A 371 -21.25 1.95 6.00
N VAL A 372 -21.32 0.73 5.45
CA VAL A 372 -22.32 0.39 4.43
C VAL A 372 -23.74 0.52 4.99
N LEU A 373 -23.99 0.05 6.21
CA LEU A 373 -25.29 0.23 6.87
C LEU A 373 -25.60 1.71 7.13
N ALA A 374 -24.60 2.49 7.57
CA ALA A 374 -24.77 3.92 7.80
C ALA A 374 -25.14 4.65 6.52
N ASP A 375 -24.44 4.36 5.40
CA ASP A 375 -24.77 4.89 4.09
C ASP A 375 -26.22 4.58 3.67
N LEU A 376 -26.66 3.35 3.85
CA LEU A 376 -28.02 2.94 3.52
C LEU A 376 -29.05 3.73 4.36
N LYS A 377 -28.83 3.90 5.67
CA LYS A 377 -29.69 4.71 6.54
C LYS A 377 -29.68 6.19 6.16
N ALA A 378 -28.52 6.74 5.77
CA ALA A 378 -28.44 8.11 5.26
C ALA A 378 -29.21 8.31 3.94
N LYS A 379 -29.25 7.29 3.06
CA LYS A 379 -30.04 7.30 1.82
C LYS A 379 -31.54 7.16 2.07
N GLU A 380 -31.94 6.43 3.09
CA GLU A 380 -33.33 6.36 3.57
C GLU A 380 -33.80 7.65 4.24
N GLY A 381 -32.90 8.55 4.61
CA GLY A 381 -33.16 9.81 5.30
C GLY A 381 -33.11 9.73 6.83
N ASP A 382 -32.78 8.57 7.39
CA ASP A 382 -32.56 8.41 8.85
C ASP A 382 -31.12 8.80 9.21
N LEU A 383 -30.87 10.12 9.21
CA LEU A 383 -29.56 10.69 9.50
C LEU A 383 -29.08 10.42 10.92
N THR A 384 -29.99 10.34 11.88
CA THR A 384 -29.63 10.05 13.28
C THR A 384 -29.09 8.63 13.41
N LYS A 385 -29.77 7.65 12.79
CA LYS A 385 -29.29 6.28 12.80
C LYS A 385 -28.00 6.10 11.99
N ALA A 386 -27.86 6.83 10.90
CA ALA A 386 -26.64 6.86 10.12
C ALA A 386 -25.46 7.38 10.96
N GLN A 387 -25.64 8.48 11.70
CA GLN A 387 -24.61 9.04 12.60
C GLN A 387 -24.19 8.01 13.66
N GLU A 388 -25.17 7.38 14.35
CA GLU A 388 -24.87 6.35 15.34
C GLU A 388 -24.03 5.18 14.78
N LEU A 389 -24.29 4.77 13.55
CA LEU A 389 -23.56 3.68 12.89
C LEU A 389 -22.16 4.12 12.45
N TYR A 390 -22.01 5.35 12.00
CA TYR A 390 -20.70 5.91 11.69
C TYR A 390 -19.85 6.11 12.94
N ASP A 391 -20.43 6.58 14.05
CA ASP A 391 -19.72 6.68 15.34
C ASP A 391 -19.19 5.31 15.77
N GLN A 392 -20.00 4.25 15.64
CA GLN A 392 -19.55 2.89 15.93
C GLN A 392 -18.43 2.42 14.96
N ALA A 393 -18.51 2.77 13.68
CA ALA A 393 -17.48 2.45 12.69
C ALA A 393 -16.18 3.18 13.00
N ALA A 394 -16.24 4.45 13.38
CA ALA A 394 -15.09 5.24 13.78
C ALA A 394 -14.43 4.68 15.05
N ASP A 395 -15.20 4.33 16.08
CA ASP A 395 -14.69 3.71 17.31
C ASP A 395 -13.99 2.39 17.02
N ALA A 396 -14.56 1.55 16.16
CA ALA A 396 -13.94 0.29 15.72
C ALA A 396 -12.64 0.55 14.92
N THR A 397 -12.63 1.56 14.04
CA THR A 397 -11.43 1.99 13.32
C THR A 397 -10.34 2.44 14.28
N GLU A 398 -10.67 3.25 15.31
CA GLU A 398 -9.71 3.68 16.33
C GLU A 398 -9.10 2.49 17.10
N SER A 399 -9.90 1.45 17.34
CA SER A 399 -9.40 0.20 17.93
C SER A 399 -8.38 -0.51 17.04
N LEU A 400 -8.62 -0.56 15.73
CA LEU A 400 -7.67 -1.13 14.75
C LEU A 400 -6.37 -0.32 14.69
N LEU A 401 -6.47 1.01 14.64
CA LEU A 401 -5.33 1.92 14.60
C LEU A 401 -4.48 1.81 15.87
N ALA A 402 -5.11 1.58 17.03
CA ALA A 402 -4.39 1.33 18.28
C ALA A 402 -3.53 0.07 18.26
N ASN A 403 -3.86 -0.88 17.41
CA ASN A 403 -3.17 -2.15 17.23
C ASN A 403 -2.29 -2.19 15.96
N SER A 404 -2.02 -1.05 15.31
CA SER A 404 -1.17 -1.03 14.11
C SER A 404 0.32 -1.20 14.48
N PRO A 405 1.13 -1.88 13.63
CA PRO A 405 2.54 -2.16 13.93
C PRO A 405 3.46 -0.95 13.79
N ASN A 406 3.10 0.02 12.94
CA ASN A 406 3.87 1.22 12.66
C ASN A 406 2.99 2.29 12.02
N GLU A 407 3.52 3.52 11.94
CA GLU A 407 2.82 4.68 11.39
C GLU A 407 2.40 4.51 9.93
N GLN A 408 3.19 3.79 9.14
CA GLN A 408 2.92 3.54 7.75
C GLN A 408 1.71 2.62 7.54
N ILE A 409 1.57 1.58 8.36
CA ILE A 409 0.38 0.73 8.38
C ILE A 409 -0.82 1.52 8.93
N GLU A 410 -0.60 2.38 9.93
CA GLU A 410 -1.62 3.28 10.47
C GLU A 410 -2.17 4.21 9.37
N SER A 411 -1.30 4.91 8.62
CA SER A 411 -1.70 5.74 7.49
C SER A 411 -2.44 4.95 6.40
N SER A 412 -1.97 3.75 6.09
CA SER A 412 -2.62 2.88 5.11
C SER A 412 -4.01 2.41 5.57
N LEU A 413 -4.18 2.11 6.86
CA LEU A 413 -5.49 1.78 7.45
C LEU A 413 -6.45 2.97 7.40
N ILE A 414 -5.99 4.17 7.74
CA ILE A 414 -6.79 5.40 7.64
C ILE A 414 -7.22 5.60 6.18
N ALA A 415 -6.32 5.41 5.22
CA ALA A 415 -6.62 5.55 3.80
C ALA A 415 -7.71 4.56 3.33
N THR A 416 -7.64 3.29 3.76
CA THR A 416 -8.65 2.28 3.42
C THR A 416 -9.99 2.50 4.13
N MET A 417 -9.99 3.18 5.27
CA MET A 417 -11.18 3.53 6.07
C MET A 417 -11.69 4.96 5.82
N SER A 418 -11.10 5.69 4.86
CA SER A 418 -11.41 7.11 4.62
C SER A 418 -12.88 7.39 4.32
N ASP A 419 -13.57 6.49 3.64
CA ASP A 419 -14.99 6.62 3.33
C ASP A 419 -15.88 6.65 4.59
N ILE A 420 -15.42 6.06 5.71
CA ILE A 420 -16.11 6.11 7.00
C ILE A 420 -16.14 7.57 7.49
N TYR A 421 -14.97 8.21 7.56
CA TYR A 421 -14.86 9.59 8.03
C TYR A 421 -15.57 10.59 7.10
N LYS A 422 -15.51 10.37 5.78
CA LYS A 422 -16.21 11.21 4.79
C LYS A 422 -17.74 11.06 4.88
N GLY A 423 -18.22 9.85 5.05
CA GLY A 423 -19.65 9.57 5.23
C GLY A 423 -20.17 10.17 6.52
N ASP A 424 -19.45 9.99 7.62
CA ASP A 424 -19.76 10.57 8.92
C ASP A 424 -19.78 12.10 8.86
N PHE A 425 -18.74 12.72 8.29
CA PHE A 425 -18.70 14.16 8.04
C PHE A 425 -19.92 14.64 7.26
N ALA A 426 -20.27 13.95 6.17
CA ALA A 426 -21.40 14.33 5.32
C ALA A 426 -22.75 14.26 6.07
N VAL A 427 -22.91 13.28 6.96
CA VAL A 427 -24.10 13.16 7.82
C VAL A 427 -24.12 14.28 8.85
N ALA A 428 -23.01 14.53 9.56
CA ALA A 428 -22.91 15.61 10.54
C ALA A 428 -23.13 17.00 9.89
N ALA A 429 -22.60 17.21 8.68
CA ALA A 429 -22.82 18.43 7.90
C ALA A 429 -24.32 18.63 7.54
N ARG A 430 -25.01 17.56 7.12
CA ARG A 430 -26.46 17.62 6.81
C ARG A 430 -27.32 17.84 8.06
N LEU A 431 -26.88 17.41 9.24
CA LEU A 431 -27.52 17.69 10.52
C LEU A 431 -27.21 19.10 11.04
N GLY A 432 -26.27 19.82 10.43
CA GLY A 432 -25.84 21.15 10.87
C GLY A 432 -24.88 21.13 12.07
N HIS A 433 -24.27 20.00 12.37
CA HIS A 433 -23.34 19.80 13.48
C HIS A 433 -21.91 20.17 13.07
N THR A 434 -21.65 21.47 12.78
CA THR A 434 -20.37 21.94 12.18
C THR A 434 -19.15 21.59 13.02
N ALA A 435 -19.21 21.75 14.34
CA ALA A 435 -18.05 21.47 15.21
C ALA A 435 -17.74 19.95 15.25
N GLU A 436 -18.77 19.11 15.18
CA GLU A 436 -18.62 17.66 15.11
C GLU A 436 -18.05 17.22 13.76
N ALA A 437 -18.59 17.74 12.66
CA ALA A 437 -18.06 17.48 11.33
C ALA A 437 -16.57 17.86 11.23
N PHE A 438 -16.16 19.01 11.77
CA PHE A 438 -14.75 19.40 11.84
C PHE A 438 -13.91 18.37 12.65
N ARG A 439 -14.40 17.97 13.83
CA ARG A 439 -13.71 16.99 14.66
C ARG A 439 -13.52 15.65 13.92
N ILE A 440 -14.55 15.18 13.22
CA ILE A 440 -14.53 13.93 12.47
C ILE A 440 -13.39 13.94 11.42
N VAL A 441 -13.36 14.95 10.57
CA VAL A 441 -12.36 15.01 9.50
C VAL A 441 -10.94 15.20 10.05
N GLU A 442 -10.76 16.00 11.10
CA GLU A 442 -9.47 16.23 11.74
C GLU A 442 -8.98 15.04 12.58
N THR A 443 -9.84 14.08 12.92
CA THR A 443 -9.44 12.83 13.58
C THR A 443 -8.64 11.94 12.63
N ALA A 444 -8.96 11.94 11.34
CA ALA A 444 -8.27 11.14 10.32
C ALA A 444 -7.16 11.93 9.62
N ARG A 445 -7.39 13.21 9.33
CA ARG A 445 -6.58 14.02 8.42
C ARG A 445 -5.25 14.48 9.02
N GLY A 446 -4.14 14.11 8.39
CA GLY A 446 -2.80 14.50 8.85
C GLY A 446 -2.45 14.01 10.26
N ARG A 447 -3.08 12.93 10.70
CA ARG A 447 -2.95 12.38 12.05
C ARG A 447 -1.53 11.94 12.34
N SER A 448 -0.93 11.17 11.44
CA SER A 448 0.44 10.68 11.58
C SER A 448 1.44 11.85 11.71
N ILE A 449 1.22 12.93 10.95
CA ILE A 449 2.05 14.14 11.04
C ILE A 449 1.86 14.82 12.40
N ALA A 450 0.62 15.01 12.84
CA ALA A 450 0.31 15.65 14.11
C ALA A 450 0.88 14.86 15.31
N ASP A 451 0.80 13.54 15.27
CA ASP A 451 1.36 12.65 16.29
C ASP A 451 2.88 12.76 16.37
N LEU A 452 3.57 12.70 15.22
CA LEU A 452 5.03 12.79 15.15
C LEU A 452 5.57 14.17 15.55
N LEU A 453 4.86 15.27 15.22
CA LEU A 453 5.24 16.61 15.65
C LEU A 453 5.25 16.77 17.18
N ARG A 454 4.44 15.96 17.89
CA ARG A 454 4.36 16.02 19.38
C ARG A 454 5.30 15.05 20.08
N ARG A 455 5.77 13.98 19.42
CA ARG A 455 6.63 12.99 20.05
C ARG A 455 8.05 13.51 20.26
N PRO A 456 8.70 13.16 21.40
CA PRO A 456 10.12 13.38 21.56
C PRO A 456 10.88 12.57 20.50
N ARG A 457 11.80 13.20 19.77
CA ARG A 457 12.59 12.53 18.74
C ARG A 457 13.58 11.56 19.38
N LEU A 458 13.57 10.30 18.92
CA LEU A 458 14.58 9.31 19.26
C LEU A 458 15.91 9.72 18.62
N GLN A 459 16.99 9.82 19.41
CA GLN A 459 18.33 10.05 18.88
C GLN A 459 18.90 8.75 18.31
N GLU A 460 19.72 8.82 17.26
CA GLU A 460 20.37 7.65 16.62
C GLU A 460 21.13 6.75 17.60
N GLY A 461 21.50 7.24 18.79
CA GLY A 461 22.17 6.47 19.85
C GLY A 461 21.32 5.37 20.49
N GLU A 462 20.00 5.40 20.29
CA GLU A 462 19.04 4.47 20.92
C GLU A 462 18.72 3.23 20.08
N LEU A 463 19.25 3.15 18.83
CA LEU A 463 19.07 1.97 18.00
C LEU A 463 19.85 0.77 18.57
N SER A 464 19.21 -0.38 18.64
CA SER A 464 19.86 -1.64 19.01
C SER A 464 20.93 -2.04 17.98
N ASP A 465 21.91 -2.84 18.40
CA ASP A 465 22.97 -3.32 17.48
C ASP A 465 22.39 -4.13 16.32
N ALA A 466 21.27 -4.84 16.51
CA ALA A 466 20.57 -5.56 15.47
C ALA A 466 19.92 -4.61 14.42
N GLN A 467 19.38 -3.47 14.86
CA GLN A 467 18.83 -2.45 13.97
C GLN A 467 19.92 -1.74 13.18
N LYS A 468 21.06 -1.44 13.82
CA LYS A 468 22.24 -0.88 13.14
C LYS A 468 22.79 -1.82 12.08
N ALA A 469 22.85 -3.13 12.38
CA ALA A 469 23.29 -4.15 11.43
C ALA A 469 22.32 -4.27 10.24
N ALA A 470 21.00 -4.32 10.48
CA ALA A 470 20.01 -4.38 9.42
C ALA A 470 20.05 -3.16 8.51
N LYS A 471 20.25 -1.95 9.06
CA LYS A 471 20.42 -0.71 8.29
C LYS A 471 21.71 -0.75 7.45
N ALA A 472 22.80 -1.28 7.99
CA ALA A 472 24.05 -1.41 7.25
C ALA A 472 23.94 -2.42 6.08
N ASP A 473 23.29 -3.56 6.29
CA ASP A 473 23.04 -4.58 5.27
C ASP A 473 22.14 -4.02 4.15
N PHE A 474 21.09 -3.32 4.52
CA PHE A 474 20.20 -2.66 3.57
C PHE A 474 20.96 -1.64 2.70
N ASN A 475 21.72 -0.74 3.31
CA ASN A 475 22.52 0.25 2.59
C ASN A 475 23.60 -0.42 1.69
N LEU A 476 24.14 -1.56 2.09
CA LEU A 476 25.07 -2.34 1.28
C LEU A 476 24.38 -2.91 0.03
N LEU A 477 23.18 -3.48 0.18
CA LEU A 477 22.39 -4.01 -0.92
C LEU A 477 22.01 -2.91 -1.93
N GLN A 478 21.56 -1.73 -1.45
CA GLN A 478 21.27 -0.59 -2.31
C GLN A 478 22.51 -0.15 -3.11
N ARG A 479 23.65 0.00 -2.44
CA ARG A 479 24.92 0.37 -3.11
C ARG A 479 25.38 -0.64 -4.14
N THR A 480 25.15 -1.93 -3.88
CA THR A 480 25.50 -3.01 -4.82
C THR A 480 24.58 -2.95 -6.03
N LEU A 481 23.29 -2.78 -5.81
CA LEU A 481 22.29 -2.66 -6.85
C LEU A 481 22.56 -1.48 -7.79
N MET A 482 22.96 -0.33 -7.24
CA MET A 482 23.30 0.87 -8.03
C MET A 482 24.55 0.69 -8.91
N LYS A 483 25.43 -0.25 -8.59
CA LYS A 483 26.64 -0.55 -9.37
C LYS A 483 26.45 -1.66 -10.39
N THR A 484 25.43 -2.48 -10.22
CA THR A 484 25.22 -3.69 -11.01
C THR A 484 24.41 -3.36 -12.27
N SER A 485 24.97 -3.62 -13.46
CA SER A 485 24.30 -3.43 -14.75
C SER A 485 23.68 -4.73 -15.31
N ASP A 486 24.07 -5.88 -14.82
CA ASP A 486 23.53 -7.18 -15.25
C ASP A 486 22.10 -7.35 -14.78
N ARG A 487 21.17 -7.67 -15.68
CA ARG A 487 19.73 -7.77 -15.39
C ARG A 487 19.38 -8.89 -14.41
N THR A 488 20.09 -10.00 -14.45
CA THR A 488 19.82 -11.16 -13.59
C THR A 488 20.27 -10.87 -12.16
N GLU A 489 21.50 -10.39 -12.01
CA GLU A 489 22.07 -10.00 -10.73
C GLU A 489 21.28 -8.85 -10.08
N ARG A 490 20.83 -7.87 -10.89
CA ARG A 490 19.94 -6.79 -10.40
C ARG A 490 18.65 -7.33 -9.83
N ARG A 491 18.01 -8.30 -10.50
CA ARG A 491 16.77 -8.89 -10.03
C ARG A 491 16.96 -9.60 -8.69
N GLU A 492 18.04 -10.38 -8.55
CA GLU A 492 18.36 -11.02 -7.27
C GLU A 492 18.65 -10.00 -6.15
N LEU A 493 19.29 -8.89 -6.47
CA LEU A 493 19.57 -7.81 -5.53
C LEU A 493 18.28 -7.08 -5.12
N LEU A 494 17.35 -6.85 -6.05
CA LEU A 494 16.05 -6.27 -5.77
C LEU A 494 15.22 -7.15 -4.83
N ASP A 495 15.22 -8.46 -5.06
CA ASP A 495 14.54 -9.42 -4.19
C ASP A 495 15.13 -9.41 -2.76
N LYS A 496 16.46 -9.37 -2.64
CA LYS A 496 17.16 -9.27 -1.36
C LYS A 496 16.91 -7.94 -0.65
N LEU A 497 16.91 -6.85 -1.42
CA LEU A 497 16.69 -5.51 -0.90
C LEU A 497 15.27 -5.34 -0.37
N PHE A 498 14.28 -5.81 -1.15
CA PHE A 498 12.88 -5.82 -0.74
C PHE A 498 12.69 -6.56 0.59
N LEU A 499 13.31 -7.73 0.72
CA LEU A 499 13.28 -8.50 1.95
C LEU A 499 13.94 -7.78 3.13
N ALA A 500 15.10 -7.17 2.90
CA ALA A 500 15.81 -6.39 3.91
C ALA A 500 14.98 -5.18 4.37
N GLU A 501 14.29 -4.51 3.45
CA GLU A 501 13.39 -3.38 3.71
C GLU A 501 12.22 -3.80 4.61
N GLN A 502 11.58 -4.94 4.33
CA GLN A 502 10.49 -5.47 5.16
C GLN A 502 10.97 -5.83 6.58
N LEU A 503 12.14 -6.44 6.69
CA LEU A 503 12.74 -6.78 8.00
C LEU A 503 13.13 -5.54 8.81
N MET A 504 13.49 -4.42 8.15
CA MET A 504 13.74 -3.15 8.84
C MET A 504 12.45 -2.52 9.36
N GLY A 505 11.38 -2.49 8.58
CA GLY A 505 10.08 -1.91 8.97
C GLY A 505 9.51 -2.56 10.24
N VAL A 506 9.66 -3.87 10.38
CA VAL A 506 9.20 -4.63 11.56
C VAL A 506 10.09 -4.39 12.81
N ARG A 507 11.34 -3.96 12.64
CA ARG A 507 12.33 -3.92 13.73
C ARG A 507 12.64 -2.51 14.27
N THR A 508 12.08 -1.45 13.69
CA THR A 508 12.52 -0.07 14.00
C THR A 508 11.75 0.62 15.11
N GLN A 509 10.71 0.02 15.69
CA GLN A 509 9.98 0.62 16.81
C GLN A 509 10.09 -0.19 18.09
N PRO A 510 10.36 0.45 19.26
CA PRO A 510 10.17 -0.20 20.54
C PRO A 510 8.67 -0.43 20.75
N ALA A 511 8.30 -1.67 21.04
CA ALA A 511 6.91 -2.13 21.22
C ALA A 511 6.08 -1.31 22.25
N ASN A 512 6.72 -0.49 23.06
CA ASN A 512 6.08 0.30 24.12
C ASN A 512 5.74 1.74 23.69
N ALA A 513 6.28 2.26 22.57
CA ALA A 513 6.09 3.66 22.18
C ALA A 513 4.71 3.93 21.55
N MET A 514 4.07 2.92 20.96
CA MET A 514 2.73 3.07 20.34
C MET A 514 1.57 2.86 21.31
N GLN A 515 1.81 2.24 22.48
CA GLN A 515 0.73 1.91 23.42
C GLN A 515 0.32 3.06 24.35
N ASP A 516 1.07 4.17 24.38
CA ASP A 516 0.71 5.30 25.23
C ASP A 516 -0.28 6.25 24.52
N ALA A 517 -1.56 5.97 24.71
CA ALA A 517 -2.66 6.79 24.16
C ALA A 517 -2.57 8.28 24.58
N THR A 518 -1.81 8.59 25.65
CA THR A 518 -1.61 9.97 26.11
C THR A 518 -0.68 10.78 25.19
N LEU A 519 0.12 10.11 24.37
CA LEU A 519 1.04 10.75 23.41
C LEU A 519 0.38 11.04 22.06
N ARG A 520 -0.82 10.54 21.81
CA ARG A 520 -1.53 10.81 20.55
C ARG A 520 -1.99 12.25 20.45
N ALA A 521 -1.83 12.86 19.29
CA ALA A 521 -2.35 14.19 19.02
C ALA A 521 -3.88 14.14 19.02
N GLN A 522 -4.49 14.96 19.85
CA GLN A 522 -5.93 15.18 19.77
C GLN A 522 -6.23 16.20 18.67
N PRO A 523 -7.28 16.02 17.86
CA PRO A 523 -7.71 17.02 16.91
C PRO A 523 -7.85 18.39 17.59
N VAL A 524 -7.39 19.44 16.92
CA VAL A 524 -7.55 20.81 17.42
C VAL A 524 -9.04 21.16 17.43
N ASP A 525 -9.54 21.80 18.48
CA ASP A 525 -10.88 22.38 18.43
C ASP A 525 -10.89 23.71 17.66
N LEU A 526 -12.04 24.05 17.08
CA LEU A 526 -12.23 25.27 16.28
C LEU A 526 -11.84 26.55 17.04
N ALA A 527 -12.08 26.60 18.35
CA ALA A 527 -11.77 27.78 19.16
C ALA A 527 -10.25 27.98 19.25
N LYS A 528 -9.47 26.91 19.44
CA LYS A 528 -8.00 26.95 19.45
C LYS A 528 -7.44 27.32 18.08
N LEU A 529 -7.93 26.67 17.01
CA LEU A 529 -7.50 26.98 15.63
C LEU A 529 -7.64 28.48 15.34
N ARG A 530 -8.79 29.07 15.67
CA ARG A 530 -9.07 30.49 15.43
C ARG A 530 -8.10 31.46 16.13
N THR A 531 -7.48 31.03 17.24
CA THR A 531 -6.52 31.89 17.96
C THR A 531 -5.23 32.11 17.20
N VAL A 532 -4.88 31.17 16.30
CA VAL A 532 -3.62 31.19 15.53
C VAL A 532 -3.78 31.71 14.10
N LEU A 533 -5.03 31.90 13.62
CA LEU A 533 -5.27 32.44 12.28
C LEU A 533 -4.97 33.94 12.24
N LEU A 534 -4.49 34.44 11.09
CA LEU A 534 -4.33 35.86 10.83
C LEU A 534 -5.67 36.54 10.61
N PRO A 535 -5.76 37.89 10.83
CA PRO A 535 -7.02 38.63 10.68
C PRO A 535 -7.63 38.60 9.28
N ASP A 536 -6.78 38.46 8.24
CA ASP A 536 -7.14 38.42 6.82
C ASP A 536 -7.03 37.00 6.21
N GLU A 537 -6.93 36.00 7.04
CA GLU A 537 -6.77 34.60 6.64
C GLU A 537 -8.09 33.83 6.75
N VAL A 538 -8.31 32.97 5.75
CA VAL A 538 -9.37 31.97 5.74
C VAL A 538 -8.79 30.60 5.43
N VAL A 539 -9.15 29.61 6.22
CA VAL A 539 -8.90 28.20 5.96
C VAL A 539 -10.05 27.65 5.14
N LEU A 540 -9.74 27.02 4.02
CA LEU A 540 -10.67 26.28 3.16
C LEU A 540 -10.31 24.80 3.22
N GLU A 541 -11.08 24.03 3.99
CA GLU A 541 -10.88 22.59 4.16
C GLU A 541 -11.90 21.83 3.33
N TYR A 542 -11.41 21.12 2.31
CA TYR A 542 -12.24 20.40 1.35
C TYR A 542 -12.45 18.96 1.80
N VAL A 543 -13.67 18.46 1.60
CA VAL A 543 -14.03 17.03 1.77
C VAL A 543 -14.72 16.58 0.50
N LEU A 544 -14.02 15.78 -0.30
CA LEU A 544 -14.53 15.24 -1.57
C LEU A 544 -15.30 13.94 -1.32
N ALA A 545 -16.60 14.00 -1.53
CA ALA A 545 -17.51 12.87 -1.38
C ALA A 545 -18.53 12.85 -2.53
N ASP A 546 -19.11 11.71 -2.83
CA ASP A 546 -20.19 11.56 -3.80
C ASP A 546 -21.53 11.30 -3.09
N PRO A 547 -22.62 11.86 -3.57
CA PRO A 547 -22.76 12.73 -4.74
C PRO A 547 -22.43 14.21 -4.48
N THR A 548 -22.11 14.62 -3.27
CA THR A 548 -21.91 16.02 -2.88
C THR A 548 -20.63 16.17 -2.07
N SER A 549 -19.73 17.02 -2.55
CA SER A 549 -18.53 17.42 -1.82
C SER A 549 -18.81 18.65 -0.93
N PHE A 550 -17.91 18.93 -0.03
CA PHE A 550 -18.07 20.02 0.93
C PHE A 550 -16.79 20.85 1.05
N CYS A 551 -16.95 22.10 1.46
CA CYS A 551 -15.87 22.97 1.91
C CYS A 551 -16.23 23.53 3.28
N LEU A 552 -15.39 23.22 4.27
CA LEU A 552 -15.45 23.87 5.58
C LEU A 552 -14.62 25.14 5.54
N VAL A 553 -15.27 26.27 5.77
CA VAL A 553 -14.68 27.62 5.70
C VAL A 553 -14.52 28.14 7.11
N ILE A 554 -13.29 28.43 7.52
CA ILE A 554 -12.96 28.86 8.87
C ILE A 554 -12.18 30.16 8.83
N ASP A 555 -12.68 31.20 9.50
CA ASP A 555 -11.93 32.42 9.80
C ASP A 555 -11.86 32.67 11.33
N ARG A 556 -11.23 33.75 11.76
CA ARG A 556 -11.11 34.08 13.21
C ARG A 556 -12.44 34.22 13.93
N LYS A 557 -13.55 34.43 13.23
CA LYS A 557 -14.85 34.82 13.81
C LYS A 557 -15.93 33.78 13.60
N ARG A 558 -15.86 33.00 12.53
CA ARG A 558 -16.93 32.09 12.12
C ARG A 558 -16.39 30.83 11.47
N GLU A 559 -17.22 29.80 11.44
CA GLU A 559 -17.10 28.58 10.65
C GLU A 559 -18.41 28.30 9.94
N VAL A 560 -18.32 27.76 8.75
CA VAL A 560 -19.49 27.31 7.97
C VAL A 560 -19.10 26.16 7.03
N ILE A 561 -19.96 25.17 6.94
CA ILE A 561 -19.85 24.10 5.94
C ILE A 561 -20.68 24.50 4.72
N ILE A 562 -20.06 24.47 3.54
CA ILE A 562 -20.68 24.79 2.26
C ILE A 562 -20.69 23.52 1.43
N ALA A 563 -21.89 23.08 0.99
CA ALA A 563 -22.01 22.02 0.02
C ALA A 563 -21.59 22.55 -1.36
N LEU A 564 -20.68 21.83 -2.02
CA LEU A 564 -20.20 22.16 -3.35
C LEU A 564 -21.19 21.66 -4.41
N PRO A 565 -21.23 22.29 -5.60
CA PRO A 565 -22.19 21.96 -6.65
C PRO A 565 -21.87 20.66 -7.40
N ALA A 566 -20.79 19.92 -7.02
CA ALA A 566 -20.37 18.68 -7.66
C ALA A 566 -19.89 17.67 -6.63
N GLY A 567 -19.96 16.39 -7.00
CA GLY A 567 -19.37 15.30 -6.24
C GLY A 567 -17.86 15.18 -6.45
N GLY A 568 -17.22 14.35 -5.61
CA GLY A 568 -15.77 14.14 -5.62
C GLY A 568 -15.26 13.58 -6.96
N THR A 569 -16.01 12.67 -7.57
CA THR A 569 -15.68 12.09 -8.88
C THR A 569 -15.58 13.18 -9.96
N GLU A 570 -16.59 14.06 -10.11
CA GLU A 570 -16.58 15.13 -11.12
C GLU A 570 -15.42 16.12 -10.88
N ILE A 571 -15.18 16.48 -9.62
CA ILE A 571 -14.09 17.39 -9.26
C ILE A 571 -12.75 16.75 -9.63
N SER A 572 -12.55 15.47 -9.29
CA SER A 572 -11.31 14.73 -9.56
C SER A 572 -11.02 14.57 -11.04
N GLU A 573 -12.04 14.21 -11.85
CA GLU A 573 -11.89 14.09 -13.31
C GLU A 573 -11.58 15.44 -13.97
N THR A 574 -12.24 16.52 -13.51
CA THR A 574 -11.98 17.87 -14.04
C THR A 574 -10.58 18.34 -13.65
N THR A 575 -10.14 18.06 -12.43
CA THR A 575 -8.78 18.34 -11.96
C THR A 575 -7.72 17.60 -12.76
N ALA A 576 -7.87 16.29 -12.95
CA ALA A 576 -6.93 15.48 -13.75
C ALA A 576 -6.82 15.98 -15.19
N ARG A 577 -7.96 16.32 -15.82
CA ARG A 577 -7.97 16.88 -17.18
C ARG A 577 -7.28 18.25 -17.24
N TYR A 578 -7.52 19.12 -16.25
CA TYR A 578 -6.89 20.43 -16.13
C TYR A 578 -5.37 20.31 -15.99
N LEU A 579 -4.90 19.47 -15.08
CA LEU A 579 -3.47 19.23 -14.87
C LEU A 579 -2.79 18.68 -16.12
N GLY A 580 -3.39 17.72 -16.80
CA GLY A 580 -2.86 17.20 -18.08
C GLY A 580 -2.75 18.27 -19.19
N GLN A 581 -3.62 19.29 -19.17
CA GLN A 581 -3.49 20.43 -20.09
C GLN A 581 -2.36 21.38 -19.68
N ILE A 582 -2.19 21.64 -18.38
CA ILE A 582 -1.05 22.44 -17.86
C ILE A 582 0.26 21.78 -18.23
N GLU A 583 0.43 20.49 -17.95
CA GLU A 583 1.67 19.74 -18.26
C GLU A 583 1.98 19.71 -19.76
N ALA A 584 0.96 19.77 -20.59
CA ALA A 584 1.09 19.93 -22.04
C ALA A 584 1.39 21.38 -22.48
N ALA A 585 1.70 22.28 -21.52
CA ALA A 585 1.96 23.71 -21.74
C ALA A 585 0.81 24.44 -22.46
N LYS A 586 -0.44 24.05 -22.21
CA LYS A 586 -1.63 24.69 -22.79
C LYS A 586 -2.27 25.68 -21.81
N HIS A 587 -2.91 26.72 -22.35
CA HIS A 587 -3.86 27.53 -21.59
C HIS A 587 -5.16 26.74 -21.42
N ALA A 588 -5.49 26.38 -20.21
CA ALA A 588 -6.65 25.55 -19.88
C ALA A 588 -7.77 26.37 -19.23
N ASP A 589 -8.06 27.55 -19.81
CA ASP A 589 -8.93 28.56 -19.19
C ASP A 589 -10.36 28.07 -18.90
N GLN A 590 -10.88 27.15 -19.72
CA GLN A 590 -12.22 26.60 -19.51
C GLN A 590 -12.28 25.69 -18.28
N ASP A 591 -11.33 24.77 -18.13
CA ASP A 591 -11.28 23.90 -16.96
C ASP A 591 -10.85 24.66 -15.72
N ALA A 592 -9.92 25.65 -15.83
CA ALA A 592 -9.56 26.57 -14.76
C ALA A 592 -10.78 27.34 -14.23
N ARG A 593 -11.63 27.82 -15.13
CA ARG A 593 -12.87 28.50 -14.78
C ARG A 593 -13.89 27.54 -14.15
N LYS A 594 -14.07 26.35 -14.74
CA LYS A 594 -14.98 25.35 -14.19
C LYS A 594 -14.57 24.97 -12.77
N LEU A 595 -13.29 24.70 -12.52
CA LEU A 595 -12.79 24.38 -11.17
C LEU A 595 -12.97 25.56 -10.20
N TYR A 596 -12.76 26.80 -10.65
CA TYR A 596 -13.06 27.97 -9.82
C TYR A 596 -14.53 27.99 -9.41
N ASP A 597 -15.46 27.81 -10.36
CA ASP A 597 -16.90 27.82 -10.08
C ASP A 597 -17.33 26.65 -9.17
N LEU A 598 -16.67 25.50 -9.23
CA LEU A 598 -16.92 24.35 -8.36
C LEU A 598 -16.35 24.54 -6.95
N LEU A 599 -15.13 25.04 -6.81
CA LEU A 599 -14.37 25.04 -5.55
C LEU A 599 -14.43 26.37 -4.81
N LEU A 600 -14.27 27.49 -5.53
CA LEU A 600 -14.17 28.82 -4.93
C LEU A 600 -15.45 29.62 -5.10
N GLY A 601 -16.18 29.47 -6.20
CA GLY A 601 -17.43 30.19 -6.45
C GLY A 601 -18.43 30.12 -5.30
N PRO A 602 -18.73 28.94 -4.74
CA PRO A 602 -19.66 28.79 -3.62
C PRO A 602 -19.18 29.46 -2.32
N VAL A 603 -17.87 29.52 -2.10
CA VAL A 603 -17.26 30.07 -0.86
C VAL A 603 -16.96 31.57 -0.96
N TRP A 604 -17.14 32.20 -2.12
CA TRP A 604 -16.72 33.57 -2.40
C TRP A 604 -17.60 34.68 -1.79
N GLN A 605 -18.66 34.34 -1.10
CA GLN A 605 -19.48 35.32 -0.33
C GLN A 605 -18.80 35.78 0.97
N LEU A 606 -17.51 35.37 1.16
CA LEU A 606 -16.71 35.72 2.31
C LEU A 606 -16.15 37.17 2.17
N PRO A 607 -15.88 37.88 3.30
CA PRO A 607 -15.28 39.19 3.24
C PRO A 607 -13.96 39.18 2.49
N GLN A 608 -13.51 40.39 2.05
CA GLN A 608 -12.24 40.59 1.33
C GLN A 608 -11.08 39.99 2.15
N THR A 609 -10.78 38.75 1.92
CA THR A 609 -9.64 38.04 2.49
C THR A 609 -8.52 38.06 1.48
N THR A 610 -7.29 38.22 1.94
CA THR A 610 -6.12 38.23 1.07
C THR A 610 -5.33 36.93 1.15
N ARG A 611 -5.60 36.09 2.16
CA ARG A 611 -4.88 34.84 2.42
C ARG A 611 -5.83 33.66 2.45
N LEU A 612 -5.50 32.65 1.65
CA LEU A 612 -6.18 31.35 1.62
C LEU A 612 -5.21 30.29 2.09
N THR A 613 -5.55 29.63 3.18
CA THR A 613 -4.89 28.38 3.58
C THR A 613 -5.77 27.23 3.16
N ILE A 614 -5.30 26.45 2.23
CA ILE A 614 -6.03 25.34 1.64
C ILE A 614 -5.66 24.05 2.37
N ILE A 615 -6.68 23.32 2.83
CA ILE A 615 -6.53 21.93 3.30
C ILE A 615 -7.21 21.08 2.25
N PRO A 616 -6.43 20.51 1.32
CA PRO A 616 -6.98 19.80 0.17
C PRO A 616 -7.39 18.37 0.55
N ASP A 617 -8.24 17.77 -0.27
CA ASP A 617 -8.60 16.35 -0.22
C ASP A 617 -8.33 15.71 -1.57
N ALA A 618 -7.87 14.46 -1.57
CA ALA A 618 -7.65 13.63 -2.74
C ALA A 618 -6.85 14.39 -3.86
N THR A 619 -7.38 14.46 -5.06
CA THR A 619 -6.71 15.07 -6.22
C THR A 619 -6.44 16.58 -6.08
N LEU A 620 -7.07 17.25 -5.13
CA LEU A 620 -6.83 18.69 -4.89
C LEU A 620 -5.42 18.98 -4.35
N TRP A 621 -4.72 18.01 -3.82
CA TRP A 621 -3.31 18.13 -3.45
C TRP A 621 -2.39 18.48 -4.63
N SER A 622 -2.72 17.99 -5.82
CA SER A 622 -1.96 18.28 -7.04
C SER A 622 -2.44 19.55 -7.75
N LEU A 623 -3.51 20.22 -7.25
CA LEU A 623 -4.11 21.37 -7.88
C LEU A 623 -3.54 22.67 -7.31
N PRO A 624 -2.73 23.45 -8.05
CA PRO A 624 -2.38 24.80 -7.64
C PRO A 624 -3.59 25.74 -7.79
N ILE A 625 -4.33 25.93 -6.68
CA ILE A 625 -5.56 26.75 -6.64
C ILE A 625 -5.32 28.17 -7.18
N GLU A 626 -4.14 28.72 -7.02
CA GLU A 626 -3.73 30.03 -7.53
C GLU A 626 -3.80 30.16 -9.06
N THR A 627 -3.84 29.04 -9.80
CA THR A 627 -3.96 29.03 -11.28
C THR A 627 -5.39 29.06 -11.79
N LEU A 628 -6.37 28.93 -10.90
CA LEU A 628 -7.77 28.98 -11.27
C LEU A 628 -8.16 30.39 -11.72
N ARG A 629 -9.10 30.48 -12.66
CA ARG A 629 -9.55 31.76 -13.22
C ARG A 629 -10.89 32.19 -12.65
N GLY A 630 -10.90 33.39 -12.05
CA GLY A 630 -12.11 34.02 -11.54
C GLY A 630 -13.05 34.51 -12.65
N PRO A 631 -14.23 35.08 -12.25
CA PRO A 631 -15.21 35.65 -13.19
C PRO A 631 -14.66 36.77 -14.06
N ASP A 632 -13.66 37.48 -13.57
CA ASP A 632 -12.97 38.58 -14.28
C ASP A 632 -11.87 38.09 -15.23
N GLY A 633 -11.69 36.75 -15.35
CA GLY A 633 -10.67 36.13 -16.17
C GLY A 633 -9.25 36.16 -15.59
N LYS A 634 -9.09 36.68 -14.39
CA LYS A 634 -7.79 36.76 -13.67
C LYS A 634 -7.51 35.46 -12.92
N TYR A 635 -6.23 35.18 -12.74
CA TYR A 635 -5.79 34.10 -11.84
C TYR A 635 -6.08 34.46 -10.37
N VAL A 636 -6.40 33.48 -9.55
CA VAL A 636 -6.54 33.62 -8.09
C VAL A 636 -5.26 34.21 -7.48
N LEU A 637 -4.09 33.86 -8.01
CA LEU A 637 -2.79 34.42 -7.65
C LEU A 637 -2.79 35.97 -7.64
N GLN A 638 -3.50 36.63 -8.58
CA GLN A 638 -3.50 38.09 -8.70
C GLN A 638 -4.22 38.79 -7.55
N SER A 639 -5.12 38.11 -6.87
CA SER A 639 -5.92 38.67 -5.76
C SER A 639 -5.58 38.05 -4.39
N HIS A 640 -5.10 36.82 -4.35
CA HIS A 640 -4.94 36.07 -3.10
C HIS A 640 -3.53 35.48 -2.96
N THR A 641 -3.08 35.40 -1.71
CA THR A 641 -1.93 34.61 -1.29
C THR A 641 -2.43 33.22 -0.91
N VAL A 642 -1.88 32.17 -1.51
CA VAL A 642 -2.31 30.77 -1.30
C VAL A 642 -1.18 30.01 -0.61
N SER A 643 -1.54 29.23 0.40
CA SER A 643 -0.68 28.22 1.04
C SER A 643 -1.50 26.96 1.31
N TYR A 644 -0.82 25.86 1.56
CA TYR A 644 -1.44 24.54 1.81
C TYR A 644 -1.05 24.03 3.20
N ALA A 645 -1.91 23.23 3.81
CA ALA A 645 -1.59 22.52 5.04
C ALA A 645 -2.17 21.12 5.03
N PRO A 646 -1.50 20.13 5.69
CA PRO A 646 -2.01 18.75 5.76
C PRO A 646 -3.37 18.65 6.47
N SER A 647 -3.53 19.39 7.56
CA SER A 647 -4.81 19.54 8.27
C SER A 647 -4.79 20.82 9.12
N SER A 648 -5.95 21.21 9.65
CA SER A 648 -6.07 22.30 10.60
C SER A 648 -5.30 22.05 11.89
N THR A 649 -5.28 20.78 12.34
CA THR A 649 -4.52 20.33 13.51
C THR A 649 -3.01 20.47 13.28
N VAL A 650 -2.50 20.05 12.13
CA VAL A 650 -1.09 20.19 11.76
C VAL A 650 -0.71 21.68 11.68
N LEU A 651 -1.54 22.50 11.02
CA LEU A 651 -1.33 23.96 10.94
C LEU A 651 -1.23 24.59 12.32
N TYR A 652 -2.12 24.21 13.25
CA TYR A 652 -2.10 24.68 14.63
C TYR A 652 -0.78 24.32 15.32
N TYR A 653 -0.30 23.09 15.18
CA TYR A 653 0.95 22.67 15.80
C TYR A 653 2.17 23.37 15.18
N LEU A 654 2.23 23.51 13.86
CA LEU A 654 3.33 24.22 13.18
C LEU A 654 3.46 25.67 13.64
N ARG A 655 2.32 26.33 14.02
CA ARG A 655 2.30 27.72 14.52
C ARG A 655 2.55 27.84 16.02
N THR A 656 2.32 26.81 16.80
CA THR A 656 2.38 26.87 18.28
C THR A 656 3.58 26.16 18.88
N LEU A 657 4.07 25.10 18.24
CA LEU A 657 5.25 24.38 18.71
C LEU A 657 6.52 25.23 18.52
N ARG A 658 7.30 25.31 19.56
CA ARG A 658 8.62 25.96 19.50
C ARG A 658 9.66 24.97 19.02
N PRO A 659 10.60 25.41 18.16
CA PRO A 659 11.70 24.56 17.75
C PRO A 659 12.57 24.19 18.95
N PRO A 660 13.18 22.99 18.98
CA PRO A 660 14.04 22.58 20.08
C PRO A 660 15.33 23.42 20.18
N VAL A 661 15.77 24.01 19.08
CA VAL A 661 16.95 24.86 18.97
C VAL A 661 16.56 26.11 18.19
N GLU A 662 16.96 27.29 18.69
CA GLU A 662 16.83 28.54 17.93
C GLU A 662 17.95 28.62 16.88
N PRO A 663 17.64 28.52 15.56
CA PRO A 663 18.66 28.46 14.53
C PRO A 663 19.43 29.77 14.38
N GLN A 664 20.76 29.66 14.34
CA GLN A 664 21.67 30.84 14.23
C GLN A 664 22.21 31.03 12.80
N MET A 665 22.23 29.97 11.98
CA MET A 665 22.65 30.04 10.59
C MET A 665 21.49 30.44 9.69
N ALA A 666 21.75 31.27 8.69
CA ALA A 666 20.71 31.74 7.78
C ALA A 666 20.30 30.69 6.73
N PHE A 667 21.29 30.03 6.10
CA PHE A 667 21.06 29.27 4.88
C PHE A 667 22.00 28.06 4.74
N LEU A 668 21.47 26.93 4.34
CA LEU A 668 22.21 25.77 3.85
C LEU A 668 21.71 25.43 2.45
N GLY A 669 22.53 25.62 1.42
CA GLY A 669 22.19 25.35 0.03
C GLY A 669 22.96 24.17 -0.55
N ILE A 670 22.25 23.29 -1.27
CA ILE A 670 22.82 22.10 -1.92
C ILE A 670 22.48 22.12 -3.39
N GLY A 671 23.48 21.98 -4.27
CA GLY A 671 23.27 21.97 -5.72
C GLY A 671 24.52 21.60 -6.50
N ALA A 672 24.47 21.69 -7.81
CA ALA A 672 25.56 21.36 -8.69
C ALA A 672 26.13 19.94 -8.47
N VAL A 673 25.26 18.98 -8.11
CA VAL A 673 25.68 17.58 -7.95
C VAL A 673 26.30 17.08 -9.26
N PRO A 674 27.49 16.47 -9.22
CA PRO A 674 28.19 16.04 -10.41
C PRO A 674 27.61 14.74 -10.98
N TYR A 675 26.39 14.82 -11.55
CA TYR A 675 25.77 13.70 -12.26
C TYR A 675 26.55 13.35 -13.53
N ASP A 676 26.52 12.09 -13.95
CA ASP A 676 27.47 11.51 -14.92
C ASP A 676 27.28 11.97 -16.38
N LEU A 677 26.16 12.63 -16.72
CA LEU A 677 25.84 12.96 -18.11
C LEU A 677 25.65 14.46 -18.37
N GLU A 678 26.06 14.89 -19.55
CA GLU A 678 25.72 16.20 -20.08
C GLU A 678 24.26 16.26 -20.54
N PRO A 679 23.57 17.41 -20.42
CA PRO A 679 22.19 17.56 -20.86
C PRO A 679 22.05 17.22 -22.33
N LYS A 680 21.22 16.26 -22.69
CA LYS A 680 20.76 16.04 -24.06
C LYS A 680 19.36 16.61 -24.20
N ASP A 681 19.00 17.05 -25.39
CA ASP A 681 17.76 17.67 -25.81
C ASP A 681 16.52 17.10 -25.11
N THR A 682 15.64 17.96 -24.63
CA THR A 682 14.48 17.74 -23.73
C THR A 682 13.42 16.74 -24.20
N SER A 683 13.60 16.07 -25.33
CA SER A 683 12.68 15.02 -25.83
C SER A 683 12.83 13.67 -25.12
N THR A 684 13.87 13.49 -24.30
CA THR A 684 14.22 12.21 -23.63
C THR A 684 13.80 12.11 -22.15
N ASP A 685 13.27 13.16 -21.56
CA ASP A 685 12.79 13.18 -20.16
C ASP A 685 11.67 12.14 -19.87
N ARG A 686 10.94 11.74 -20.90
CA ARG A 686 9.94 10.64 -20.79
C ARG A 686 10.58 9.28 -20.46
N GLY A 687 11.88 9.11 -20.64
CA GLY A 687 12.62 7.89 -20.27
C GLY A 687 12.89 7.79 -18.77
N ILE A 688 13.21 8.92 -18.13
CA ILE A 688 13.46 9.00 -16.68
C ILE A 688 12.16 8.75 -15.92
N MET A 689 11.04 9.38 -16.33
CA MET A 689 9.72 9.16 -15.75
C MET A 689 9.24 7.71 -15.89
N ARG A 690 9.60 6.99 -16.95
CA ARG A 690 9.32 5.56 -17.08
C ARG A 690 10.21 4.67 -16.21
N ALA A 691 11.44 5.08 -15.92
CA ALA A 691 12.34 4.36 -15.03
C ALA A 691 11.90 4.57 -13.56
N VAL A 692 11.47 5.77 -13.20
CA VAL A 692 10.92 6.13 -11.88
C VAL A 692 9.64 5.34 -11.59
N SER A 693 8.79 5.08 -12.59
CA SER A 693 7.57 4.26 -12.43
C SER A 693 7.84 2.78 -12.12
N ARG A 694 9.09 2.31 -12.26
CA ARG A 694 9.51 0.93 -11.93
C ARG A 694 10.21 0.80 -10.58
N GLY A 695 10.23 1.87 -9.80
CA GLY A 695 10.88 1.97 -8.51
C GLY A 695 12.25 2.61 -8.56
N ILE A 696 12.63 3.26 -7.46
CA ILE A 696 13.88 4.04 -7.29
C ILE A 696 15.14 3.23 -7.65
N TYR A 697 15.05 1.91 -7.59
CA TYR A 697 16.16 1.00 -7.83
C TYR A 697 16.42 0.71 -9.32
N ASP A 698 15.54 1.16 -10.22
CA ASP A 698 15.76 1.06 -11.66
C ASP A 698 16.48 2.29 -12.25
N ILE A 699 16.89 3.24 -11.38
CA ILE A 699 17.62 4.47 -11.74
C ILE A 699 18.95 4.18 -12.44
N SER A 700 19.58 3.03 -12.24
CA SER A 700 20.84 2.69 -12.93
C SER A 700 20.72 2.53 -14.46
N GLY A 701 19.49 2.50 -14.98
CA GLY A 701 19.21 2.63 -16.41
C GLY A 701 18.75 4.03 -16.82
N ALA A 702 18.46 4.91 -15.84
CA ALA A 702 18.11 6.30 -16.05
C ALA A 702 19.39 7.13 -15.94
N HIS A 703 19.80 7.71 -17.03
CA HIS A 703 20.92 8.63 -17.05
C HIS A 703 20.52 9.94 -16.41
N LEU A 704 21.06 10.24 -15.24
CA LEU A 704 20.85 11.53 -14.56
C LEU A 704 21.70 12.59 -15.24
N TYR A 705 21.03 13.57 -15.81
CA TYR A 705 21.69 14.70 -16.45
C TYR A 705 22.12 15.74 -15.41
N ARG A 706 23.19 16.46 -15.70
CA ARG A 706 23.59 17.63 -14.89
C ARG A 706 22.49 18.68 -14.95
N LEU A 707 22.29 19.36 -13.85
CA LEU A 707 21.40 20.51 -13.71
C LEU A 707 22.25 21.79 -13.81
N PRO A 708 22.45 22.39 -15.00
CA PRO A 708 23.40 23.47 -15.17
C PRO A 708 23.07 24.73 -14.37
N ALA A 709 21.77 25.02 -14.20
CA ALA A 709 21.30 26.21 -13.47
C ALA A 709 21.35 26.03 -11.95
N SER A 710 21.37 24.80 -11.42
CA SER A 710 21.29 24.54 -9.98
C SER A 710 22.41 25.19 -9.16
N ARG A 711 23.61 25.36 -9.74
CA ARG A 711 24.70 26.10 -9.09
C ARG A 711 24.35 27.57 -8.92
N GLN A 712 23.84 28.21 -9.99
CA GLN A 712 23.51 29.63 -9.96
C GLN A 712 22.29 29.90 -9.11
N GLU A 713 21.35 28.97 -9.08
CA GLU A 713 20.18 29.02 -8.21
C GLU A 713 20.58 29.07 -6.73
N VAL A 714 21.43 28.13 -6.27
CA VAL A 714 21.91 28.08 -4.87
C VAL A 714 22.71 29.35 -4.51
N ILE A 715 23.64 29.76 -5.38
CA ILE A 715 24.44 30.97 -5.17
C ILE A 715 23.55 32.22 -5.20
N GLY A 716 22.62 32.31 -6.14
CA GLY A 716 21.69 33.44 -6.26
C GLY A 716 20.76 33.57 -5.06
N ALA A 717 20.28 32.43 -4.50
CA ALA A 717 19.50 32.43 -3.26
C ALA A 717 20.30 32.98 -2.07
N GLU A 718 21.53 32.52 -1.88
CA GLU A 718 22.42 33.02 -0.80
C GLU A 718 22.72 34.52 -0.97
N GLN A 719 23.05 34.95 -2.18
CA GLN A 719 23.33 36.37 -2.46
C GLN A 719 22.11 37.25 -2.22
N SER A 720 20.91 36.78 -2.57
CA SER A 720 19.64 37.49 -2.32
C SER A 720 19.39 37.68 -0.83
N LEU A 721 19.68 36.67 0.00
CA LEU A 721 19.57 36.74 1.45
C LEU A 721 20.63 37.64 2.10
N ASN A 722 21.79 37.81 1.48
CA ASN A 722 22.90 38.64 1.90
C ASN A 722 23.46 38.33 3.30
N HIS A 723 23.57 37.05 3.66
CA HIS A 723 24.14 36.58 4.92
C HIS A 723 25.31 35.59 4.74
N PRO A 724 26.39 35.94 4.02
CA PRO A 724 27.45 35.03 3.61
C PRO A 724 28.17 34.35 4.78
N ASN A 725 28.38 35.06 5.90
CA ASN A 725 29.01 34.51 7.09
C ASN A 725 28.12 33.57 7.92
N ARG A 726 26.86 33.41 7.55
CA ARG A 726 25.85 32.57 8.18
C ARG A 726 25.22 31.58 7.18
N SER A 727 25.92 31.36 6.05
CA SER A 727 25.51 30.50 4.99
C SER A 727 26.52 29.38 4.74
N VAL A 728 26.06 28.19 4.41
CA VAL A 728 26.87 27.04 3.97
C VAL A 728 26.37 26.60 2.60
N LEU A 729 27.32 26.46 1.65
CA LEU A 729 27.02 26.00 0.29
C LEU A 729 27.71 24.65 0.04
N LEU A 730 26.93 23.61 -0.15
CA LEU A 730 27.40 22.28 -0.54
C LEU A 730 27.24 22.14 -2.06
N LEU A 731 28.30 22.40 -2.79
CA LEU A 731 28.34 22.42 -4.25
C LEU A 731 29.34 21.41 -4.80
N ASP A 732 29.13 20.91 -6.00
CA ASP A 732 30.01 19.99 -6.70
C ASP A 732 30.35 18.73 -5.89
N ALA A 733 31.64 18.45 -5.69
CA ALA A 733 32.13 17.32 -4.92
C ALA A 733 31.71 17.35 -3.44
N ASN A 734 31.25 18.50 -2.91
CA ASN A 734 30.71 18.62 -1.55
C ASN A 734 29.20 18.43 -1.47
N ALA A 735 28.50 18.37 -2.58
CA ALA A 735 27.04 18.15 -2.61
C ALA A 735 26.71 16.67 -2.37
N THR A 736 27.24 16.09 -1.29
CA THR A 736 27.07 14.67 -0.95
C THR A 736 26.15 14.50 0.25
N GLU A 737 25.47 13.35 0.30
CA GLU A 737 24.57 12.99 1.39
C GLU A 737 25.29 12.98 2.75
N SER A 738 26.48 12.38 2.82
CA SER A 738 27.29 12.35 4.04
C SER A 738 27.68 13.73 4.54
N LYS A 739 28.05 14.64 3.60
CA LYS A 739 28.35 16.02 3.94
C LYS A 739 27.14 16.73 4.49
N PHE A 740 25.99 16.60 3.83
CA PHE A 740 24.73 17.17 4.31
C PHE A 740 24.40 16.67 5.73
N LYS A 741 24.42 15.36 5.97
CA LYS A 741 24.14 14.77 7.29
C LYS A 741 25.14 15.17 8.38
N SER A 742 26.37 15.54 8.00
CA SER A 742 27.38 15.99 8.95
C SER A 742 27.22 17.46 9.39
N GLU A 743 26.38 18.26 8.71
CA GLU A 743 26.10 19.64 9.11
C GLU A 743 25.18 19.68 10.35
N PRO A 744 25.27 20.69 11.19
CA PRO A 744 24.37 20.90 12.33
C PRO A 744 23.00 21.38 11.87
N LEU A 745 22.19 20.47 11.25
CA LEU A 745 20.97 20.79 10.50
C LEU A 745 19.95 21.59 11.30
N ALA A 746 19.82 21.35 12.61
CA ALA A 746 18.92 22.10 13.49
C ALA A 746 19.30 23.59 13.64
N ASN A 747 20.49 23.98 13.20
CA ASN A 747 21.01 25.34 13.34
C ASN A 747 20.69 26.24 12.13
N PHE A 748 20.07 25.71 11.05
CA PHE A 748 19.78 26.48 9.85
C PHE A 748 18.30 26.91 9.79
N LYS A 749 18.05 28.19 9.44
CA LYS A 749 16.70 28.75 9.22
C LYS A 749 16.11 28.29 7.88
N ILE A 750 16.97 28.21 6.86
CA ILE A 750 16.58 27.78 5.50
C ILE A 750 17.48 26.66 5.03
N LEU A 751 16.86 25.59 4.52
CA LEU A 751 17.52 24.56 3.71
C LEU A 751 17.01 24.67 2.28
N HIS A 752 17.92 24.61 1.30
CA HIS A 752 17.58 24.68 -0.13
C HIS A 752 18.26 23.56 -0.90
N PHE A 753 17.46 22.75 -1.62
CA PHE A 753 17.92 21.64 -2.44
C PHE A 753 17.62 21.92 -3.92
N ALA A 754 18.67 22.17 -4.71
CA ALA A 754 18.60 22.28 -6.16
C ALA A 754 19.22 21.02 -6.79
N VAL A 755 18.48 19.90 -6.75
CA VAL A 755 18.91 18.55 -7.05
C VAL A 755 17.82 17.76 -7.79
N HIS A 756 18.11 16.54 -8.28
CA HIS A 756 17.06 15.67 -8.74
C HIS A 756 16.23 15.12 -7.56
N GLY A 757 14.91 15.08 -7.72
CA GLY A 757 13.98 14.37 -6.87
C GLY A 757 13.40 13.16 -7.57
N VAL A 758 13.05 12.15 -6.81
CA VAL A 758 12.38 10.95 -7.29
C VAL A 758 11.23 10.64 -6.36
N ALA A 759 10.02 10.57 -6.90
CA ALA A 759 8.84 10.12 -6.16
C ALA A 759 8.20 8.94 -6.89
N SER A 760 7.66 8.01 -6.14
CA SER A 760 6.92 6.86 -6.68
C SER A 760 5.58 6.72 -5.96
N PRO A 761 4.45 6.87 -6.66
CA PRO A 761 3.14 6.62 -6.06
C PRO A 761 2.95 5.17 -5.57
N GLN A 762 3.72 4.23 -6.13
CA GLN A 762 3.66 2.81 -5.73
C GLN A 762 4.50 2.51 -4.49
N PHE A 763 5.59 3.26 -4.29
CA PHE A 763 6.54 3.08 -3.19
C PHE A 763 6.92 4.45 -2.61
N PRO A 764 6.00 5.12 -1.89
CA PRO A 764 6.25 6.47 -1.39
C PRO A 764 7.47 6.57 -0.48
N ASP A 765 7.74 5.55 0.33
CA ASP A 765 8.91 5.50 1.22
C ASP A 765 10.25 5.50 0.51
N ARG A 766 10.24 5.15 -0.77
CA ARG A 766 11.43 5.17 -1.64
C ARG A 766 11.61 6.52 -2.32
N ALA A 767 10.71 7.48 -2.10
CA ALA A 767 10.93 8.85 -2.55
C ALA A 767 12.25 9.39 -1.97
N ALA A 768 13.05 10.07 -2.79
CA ALA A 768 14.37 10.53 -2.40
C ALA A 768 14.78 11.81 -3.12
N LEU A 769 15.64 12.60 -2.47
CA LEU A 769 16.50 13.58 -3.12
C LEU A 769 17.82 12.92 -3.52
N ILE A 770 18.25 13.11 -4.75
CA ILE A 770 19.47 12.46 -5.27
C ILE A 770 20.64 13.40 -5.07
N LEU A 771 21.47 13.08 -4.08
CA LEU A 771 22.70 13.79 -3.74
C LEU A 771 23.92 13.10 -4.33
N GLY A 772 25.08 13.77 -4.23
CA GLY A 772 26.36 13.18 -4.56
C GLY A 772 26.75 12.09 -3.55
N ARG A 773 27.61 11.20 -3.99
CA ARG A 773 28.11 10.09 -3.18
C ARG A 773 29.53 10.33 -2.73
N ASP A 774 29.80 10.13 -1.43
CA ASP A 774 31.15 10.05 -0.90
C ASP A 774 31.62 8.58 -0.88
N PRO A 775 32.68 8.22 -1.63
CA PRO A 775 33.20 6.85 -1.65
C PRO A 775 33.67 6.33 -0.27
N LYS A 776 33.94 7.23 0.67
CA LYS A 776 34.42 6.93 2.03
C LYS A 776 33.27 6.77 3.03
N SER A 777 32.06 7.15 2.65
CA SER A 777 30.86 7.03 3.51
C SER A 777 30.11 5.74 3.21
N ASN A 778 29.24 5.37 4.17
CA ASN A 778 28.25 4.32 4.02
C ASN A 778 26.96 4.81 3.37
N ASP A 779 26.80 6.12 3.18
CA ASP A 779 25.65 6.69 2.50
C ASP A 779 25.67 6.37 1.00
N ASP A 780 24.50 6.21 0.39
CA ASP A 780 24.36 5.76 -1.00
C ASP A 780 24.12 6.91 -2.00
N GLY A 781 23.92 8.13 -1.51
CA GLY A 781 23.59 9.32 -2.29
C GLY A 781 22.10 9.53 -2.49
N LEU A 782 21.25 8.68 -1.91
CA LEU A 782 19.79 8.80 -1.95
C LEU A 782 19.29 9.23 -0.57
N LEU A 783 19.03 10.51 -0.38
CA LEU A 783 18.40 11.00 0.85
C LEU A 783 16.91 10.63 0.80
N GLN A 784 16.57 9.47 1.31
CA GLN A 784 15.24 8.88 1.22
C GLN A 784 14.28 9.46 2.28
N LEU A 785 12.98 9.37 2.00
CA LEU A 785 11.91 9.85 2.88
C LEU A 785 12.10 9.37 4.33
N ARG A 786 12.36 8.07 4.54
CA ARG A 786 12.61 7.47 5.87
C ARG A 786 13.85 8.03 6.58
N GLU A 787 14.83 8.55 5.84
CA GLU A 787 16.02 9.19 6.41
C GLU A 787 15.75 10.65 6.75
N ILE A 788 14.97 11.33 5.89
CA ILE A 788 14.53 12.71 6.12
C ILE A 788 13.71 12.80 7.41
N THR A 789 12.78 11.88 7.65
CA THR A 789 11.95 11.86 8.88
C THR A 789 12.78 11.69 10.17
N GLN A 790 13.97 11.11 10.08
CA GLN A 790 14.90 10.96 11.21
C GLN A 790 15.79 12.19 11.45
N LEU A 791 15.82 13.16 10.52
CA LEU A 791 16.58 14.41 10.71
C LEU A 791 15.98 15.23 11.84
N SER A 792 16.83 16.03 12.50
CA SER A 792 16.40 17.01 13.50
C SER A 792 16.57 18.41 12.93
N LEU A 793 15.46 19.01 12.51
CA LEU A 793 15.44 20.36 11.94
C LEU A 793 14.77 21.36 12.90
N SER A 794 15.14 22.64 12.76
CA SER A 794 14.43 23.78 13.34
C SER A 794 14.21 24.85 12.25
N ALA A 795 14.14 24.43 10.99
CA ALA A 795 14.08 25.31 9.85
C ALA A 795 12.72 26.02 9.73
N ASP A 796 12.75 27.31 9.46
CA ASP A 796 11.55 28.06 9.10
C ASP A 796 11.06 27.69 7.69
N LEU A 797 12.00 27.29 6.81
CA LEU A 797 11.71 26.98 5.41
C LEU A 797 12.65 25.88 4.88
N VAL A 798 12.08 24.90 4.19
CA VAL A 798 12.81 24.00 3.29
C VAL A 798 12.34 24.24 1.86
N THR A 799 13.26 24.48 0.94
CA THR A 799 12.95 24.64 -0.49
C THR A 799 13.45 23.41 -1.24
N LEU A 800 12.53 22.69 -1.87
CA LEU A 800 12.79 21.53 -2.69
C LEU A 800 12.66 21.92 -4.17
N SER A 801 13.73 22.49 -4.70
CA SER A 801 13.86 22.79 -6.13
C SER A 801 14.28 21.53 -6.87
N ALA A 802 13.39 20.53 -6.86
CA ALA A 802 13.57 19.22 -7.43
C ALA A 802 12.23 18.74 -8.01
N CYS A 803 12.28 17.87 -9.00
CA CYS A 803 11.06 17.42 -9.68
C CYS A 803 10.14 16.61 -8.75
N ASP A 804 8.82 16.80 -8.89
CA ASP A 804 7.77 16.02 -8.21
C ASP A 804 7.90 15.95 -6.68
N THR A 805 8.50 16.96 -6.05
CA THR A 805 8.77 16.94 -4.60
C THR A 805 7.59 17.31 -3.72
N ALA A 806 6.58 17.99 -4.29
CA ALA A 806 5.32 18.27 -3.62
C ALA A 806 4.23 17.24 -3.96
N THR A 807 4.55 16.22 -4.76
CA THR A 807 3.67 15.12 -5.08
C THR A 807 4.09 13.85 -4.34
N GLY A 808 3.15 12.95 -4.11
CA GLY A 808 3.40 11.69 -3.44
C GLY A 808 2.22 10.74 -3.65
N LYS A 809 2.14 9.67 -2.86
CA LYS A 809 0.96 8.81 -2.84
C LYS A 809 -0.16 9.51 -2.07
N LEU A 810 -1.34 9.61 -2.67
CA LEU A 810 -2.55 10.00 -1.95
C LEU A 810 -2.92 8.86 -0.98
N GLU A 811 -2.84 9.12 0.32
CA GLU A 811 -3.21 8.17 1.36
C GLU A 811 -4.52 8.61 2.04
N GLY A 812 -5.61 8.60 1.28
CA GLY A 812 -6.95 8.94 1.79
C GLY A 812 -6.96 10.27 2.55
N GLU A 813 -7.44 10.27 3.79
CA GLU A 813 -7.50 11.46 4.64
C GLU A 813 -6.15 11.91 5.20
N GLU A 814 -5.09 11.09 5.14
CA GLU A 814 -3.74 11.50 5.56
C GLU A 814 -3.09 12.50 4.59
N GLY A 815 -3.57 12.60 3.35
CA GLY A 815 -3.05 13.54 2.35
C GLY A 815 -2.02 12.93 1.41
N ILE A 816 -1.08 13.76 0.91
CA ILE A 816 0.03 13.28 0.10
C ILE A 816 1.21 12.92 1.00
N TYR A 817 1.48 11.63 1.16
CA TYR A 817 2.69 11.15 1.80
C TYR A 817 3.88 11.28 0.86
N GLY A 818 4.73 12.29 1.09
CA GLY A 818 5.83 12.64 0.21
C GLY A 818 6.97 13.39 0.89
N LEU A 819 7.93 13.86 0.07
CA LEU A 819 9.12 14.54 0.57
C LEU A 819 8.81 15.81 1.37
N ALA A 820 7.77 16.56 0.96
CA ALA A 820 7.38 17.78 1.69
C ALA A 820 6.95 17.47 3.13
N GLU A 821 6.12 16.45 3.31
CA GLU A 821 5.69 15.99 4.63
C GLU A 821 6.86 15.47 5.47
N ALA A 822 7.76 14.70 4.86
CA ALA A 822 8.93 14.18 5.55
C ALA A 822 9.79 15.32 6.17
N PHE A 823 9.92 16.45 5.49
CA PHE A 823 10.61 17.62 6.03
C PHE A 823 9.82 18.34 7.14
N LEU A 824 8.48 18.39 7.04
CA LEU A 824 7.64 18.89 8.16
C LEU A 824 7.82 17.99 9.39
N LEU A 825 7.79 16.68 9.20
CA LEU A 825 8.05 15.69 10.24
C LEU A 825 9.47 15.84 10.82
N ALA A 826 10.46 16.16 9.99
CA ALA A 826 11.82 16.44 10.43
C ALA A 826 11.93 17.75 11.25
N GLY A 827 10.92 18.62 11.27
CA GLY A 827 10.81 19.85 12.07
C GLY A 827 10.91 21.14 11.29
N ALA A 828 10.75 21.10 9.98
CA ALA A 828 10.53 22.30 9.20
C ALA A 828 9.15 22.89 9.48
N LYS A 829 9.00 24.21 9.55
CA LYS A 829 7.69 24.88 9.69
C LYS A 829 6.94 24.96 8.37
N SER A 830 7.67 25.04 7.26
CA SER A 830 7.11 25.08 5.92
C SER A 830 8.05 24.50 4.89
N VAL A 831 7.47 24.00 3.80
CA VAL A 831 8.19 23.43 2.66
C VAL A 831 7.66 24.08 1.38
N VAL A 832 8.54 24.55 0.50
CA VAL A 832 8.23 24.90 -0.89
C VAL A 832 8.69 23.75 -1.76
N GLY A 833 7.78 23.11 -2.49
CA GLY A 833 8.08 21.97 -3.35
C GLY A 833 7.39 22.08 -4.70
N ALA A 834 7.89 21.35 -5.72
CA ALA A 834 7.38 21.37 -7.08
C ALA A 834 6.33 20.27 -7.32
N LEU A 835 5.20 20.63 -7.95
CA LEU A 835 4.13 19.70 -8.35
C LEU A 835 4.44 18.92 -9.64
N TRP A 836 5.33 19.43 -10.47
CA TRP A 836 5.75 18.82 -11.74
C TRP A 836 7.13 19.28 -12.13
N ASN A 837 7.66 18.69 -13.18
CA ASN A 837 8.99 18.98 -13.71
C ASN A 837 9.04 20.39 -14.33
N VAL A 838 10.02 21.19 -13.93
CA VAL A 838 10.16 22.59 -14.34
C VAL A 838 11.42 22.79 -15.18
N ASP A 839 11.40 23.77 -16.07
CA ASP A 839 12.59 24.24 -16.77
C ASP A 839 13.59 24.87 -15.78
N ASP A 840 14.84 24.43 -15.86
CA ASP A 840 15.94 24.83 -14.96
C ASP A 840 16.13 26.36 -14.89
N SER A 841 15.98 27.04 -16.03
CA SER A 841 16.15 28.49 -16.13
C SER A 841 14.97 29.29 -15.56
N ALA A 842 13.76 28.77 -15.73
CA ALA A 842 12.57 29.36 -15.14
C ALA A 842 12.61 29.25 -13.60
N THR A 843 13.07 28.11 -13.11
CA THR A 843 13.25 27.83 -11.68
C THR A 843 14.27 28.77 -11.04
N GLU A 844 15.47 28.91 -11.63
CA GLU A 844 16.49 29.84 -11.15
C GLU A 844 15.95 31.27 -10.98
N ALA A 845 15.25 31.78 -12.01
CA ALA A 845 14.69 33.13 -12.01
C ALA A 845 13.62 33.30 -10.90
N LEU A 846 12.71 32.33 -10.76
CA LEU A 846 11.65 32.38 -9.76
C LEU A 846 12.20 32.29 -8.34
N MET A 847 13.17 31.40 -8.10
CA MET A 847 13.79 31.24 -6.79
C MET A 847 14.59 32.49 -6.37
N LYS A 848 15.32 33.11 -7.30
CA LYS A 848 16.00 34.38 -7.04
C LYS A 848 15.04 35.48 -6.58
N ASP A 849 13.89 35.64 -7.26
CA ASP A 849 12.87 36.61 -6.85
C ASP A 849 12.26 36.23 -5.49
N PHE A 850 11.98 34.96 -5.28
CA PHE A 850 11.43 34.47 -4.01
C PHE A 850 12.34 34.80 -2.83
N TYR A 851 13.66 34.51 -2.92
CA TYR A 851 14.62 34.81 -1.87
C TYR A 851 14.85 36.32 -1.71
N THR A 852 14.74 37.10 -2.77
CA THR A 852 14.78 38.57 -2.70
C THR A 852 13.61 39.11 -1.89
N HIS A 853 12.39 38.62 -2.09
CA HIS A 853 11.21 39.01 -1.33
C HIS A 853 11.30 38.59 0.14
N LEU A 854 11.83 37.36 0.42
CA LEU A 854 12.09 36.92 1.79
C LEU A 854 13.10 37.85 2.52
N ALA A 855 14.17 38.23 1.85
CA ALA A 855 15.17 39.16 2.39
C ALA A 855 14.61 40.55 2.70
N HIS A 856 13.56 41.00 2.00
CA HIS A 856 12.83 42.21 2.27
C HIS A 856 11.79 42.06 3.39
N GLY A 857 11.76 40.94 4.10
CA GLY A 857 10.92 40.73 5.28
C GLY A 857 9.46 40.34 4.97
N GLN A 858 9.17 39.94 3.73
CA GLN A 858 7.86 39.39 3.44
C GLN A 858 7.73 38.01 4.08
N ASP A 859 6.51 37.62 4.47
CA ASP A 859 6.25 36.26 4.87
C ASP A 859 6.38 35.31 3.68
N LYS A 860 6.58 34.02 3.97
CA LYS A 860 6.96 33.01 2.97
C LYS A 860 5.94 32.84 1.84
N ALA A 861 4.64 32.85 2.18
CA ALA A 861 3.57 32.70 1.18
C ALA A 861 3.43 33.96 0.31
N SER A 862 3.55 35.16 0.91
CA SER A 862 3.53 36.43 0.18
C SER A 862 4.75 36.56 -0.73
N ALA A 863 5.94 36.15 -0.27
CA ALA A 863 7.16 36.17 -1.06
C ALA A 863 7.06 35.26 -2.30
N LEU A 864 6.52 34.04 -2.14
CA LEU A 864 6.31 33.11 -3.25
C LEU A 864 5.27 33.65 -4.25
N ARG A 865 4.16 34.20 -3.74
CA ARG A 865 3.16 34.86 -4.58
C ARG A 865 3.77 36.01 -5.40
N GLN A 866 4.55 36.89 -4.77
CA GLN A 866 5.14 38.03 -5.44
C GLN A 866 6.15 37.59 -6.51
N ALA A 867 6.99 36.59 -6.24
CA ALA A 867 7.90 36.03 -7.24
C ALA A 867 7.18 35.52 -8.48
N LYS A 868 6.04 34.83 -8.30
CA LYS A 868 5.18 34.38 -9.41
C LYS A 868 4.58 35.56 -10.19
N LEU A 869 4.13 36.61 -9.51
CA LEU A 869 3.61 37.82 -10.14
C LEU A 869 4.68 38.58 -10.93
N ASP A 870 5.89 38.69 -10.39
CA ASP A 870 7.04 39.32 -11.06
C ASP A 870 7.44 38.54 -12.32
N TYR A 871 7.36 37.18 -12.25
CA TYR A 871 7.59 36.32 -13.40
C TYR A 871 6.56 36.61 -14.51
N LEU A 872 5.27 36.63 -14.17
CA LEU A 872 4.18 36.96 -15.11
C LEU A 872 4.30 38.38 -15.68
N GLN A 873 4.73 39.33 -14.88
CA GLN A 873 4.94 40.71 -15.34
C GLN A 873 6.07 40.83 -16.35
N ARG A 874 7.16 40.05 -16.17
CA ARG A 874 8.32 40.08 -17.06
C ARG A 874 8.07 39.35 -18.38
N LEU A 875 7.39 38.21 -18.36
CA LEU A 875 7.29 37.29 -19.47
C LEU A 875 5.90 37.21 -20.09
N GLY A 876 4.94 37.99 -19.60
CA GLY A 876 3.54 38.00 -20.05
C GLY A 876 2.73 36.81 -19.57
N ASP A 877 1.53 36.62 -20.12
CA ASP A 877 0.62 35.53 -19.78
C ASP A 877 1.16 34.18 -20.32
N ARG A 878 2.14 33.63 -19.62
CA ARG A 878 2.68 32.30 -19.88
C ARG A 878 1.80 31.23 -19.27
N PRO A 879 1.71 30.03 -19.88
CA PRO A 879 1.00 28.90 -19.29
C PRO A 879 1.47 28.58 -17.86
N PRO A 880 0.56 28.13 -16.97
CA PRO A 880 0.89 27.87 -15.56
C PRO A 880 2.03 26.87 -15.34
N VAL A 881 2.33 26.01 -16.31
CA VAL A 881 3.45 25.04 -16.22
C VAL A 881 4.79 25.70 -15.89
N PHE A 882 5.01 26.98 -16.29
CA PHE A 882 6.29 27.68 -16.10
C PHE A 882 6.40 28.44 -14.77
N TRP A 883 5.28 28.83 -14.12
CA TRP A 883 5.31 29.70 -12.95
C TRP A 883 4.58 29.14 -11.72
N ALA A 884 3.72 28.17 -11.92
CA ALA A 884 2.87 27.64 -10.86
C ALA A 884 3.34 26.33 -10.20
N PRO A 885 4.44 25.68 -10.59
CA PRO A 885 4.76 24.36 -10.05
C PRO A 885 5.06 24.40 -8.55
N PHE A 886 5.64 25.49 -8.04
CA PHE A 886 6.04 25.59 -6.64
C PHE A 886 4.85 25.97 -5.76
N THR A 887 4.55 25.12 -4.80
CA THR A 887 3.53 25.34 -3.77
C THR A 887 4.17 25.37 -2.38
N LEU A 888 3.58 26.12 -1.46
CA LEU A 888 4.03 26.19 -0.09
C LEU A 888 3.10 25.36 0.81
N VAL A 889 3.66 24.38 1.48
CA VAL A 889 2.96 23.51 2.44
C VAL A 889 3.47 23.82 3.87
N GLY A 890 2.55 23.95 4.83
CA GLY A 890 2.84 24.30 6.22
C GLY A 890 2.59 25.76 6.57
N ASP A 891 3.27 26.28 7.59
CA ASP A 891 3.07 27.67 8.03
C ASP A 891 3.77 28.68 7.09
N GLY A 892 2.99 29.24 6.19
CA GLY A 892 3.45 30.34 5.29
C GLY A 892 3.36 31.75 5.88
N SER A 893 2.80 31.92 7.06
CA SER A 893 2.32 33.21 7.56
C SER A 893 3.38 34.09 8.22
N ALA A 894 4.48 33.52 8.71
CA ALA A 894 5.51 34.27 9.44
C ALA A 894 6.69 34.63 8.52
N PRO A 895 7.24 35.88 8.64
CA PRO A 895 8.49 36.24 8.01
C PRO A 895 9.67 35.50 8.67
N ILE A 896 10.73 35.27 7.92
CA ILE A 896 11.98 34.70 8.44
C ILE A 896 12.82 35.87 9.00
N ILE A 897 13.13 35.81 10.27
CA ILE A 897 13.98 36.83 10.94
C ILE A 897 15.41 36.31 10.91
N PHE A 898 16.31 37.01 10.17
CA PHE A 898 17.69 36.58 10.00
C PHE A 898 18.61 37.17 11.08
#